data_2f95786eb59459e3d76208af1e925d2b
#
_entry.id   2f95786eb59459e3d76208af1e925d2b
#
_cell.length_a   1.000
_cell.length_b   1.000
_cell.length_c   1.000
_cell.angle_alpha   90.00
_cell.angle_beta   90.00
_cell.angle_gamma   90.00
#
_symmetry.space_group_name_H-M   'P 1'
#
loop_
_entity.id
_entity.type
_entity.pdbx_description
1 polymer ?
#
loop_
_entity_poly.entity_id
_entity_poly.type
_entity_poly.pdbx_seq_one_letter_code
_entity_poly.pdbx_strand_id
1 'polypeptide(L)'
;YVTPTQIIEKGTLLIQNGKVIATGTKVEIPKNCTTINLDGKSIYPSFIDMYTSFGIEKPKRNTERNPLYDTKRIGYYWNESIRSEVNGYENFNYDQTKAEEFLKAGFGIVGTHLQDGIARGTGTLIALNNFDKSNQLLSDKISNHFAFTKSVTTNQAYPSSLMGMMALLRQMYYDLDWYKKGNATNKDLSLEAMSTNDKLVQIFTSEDKLNSLRAAKIAKEFGLNYVLKGSGNEFERIQEIKKTNSKFIIPINFPVAYDVADPNLAGQMELKDLRFWNQAPTNLKVLSDNGIVFALTTDKLKKADEFRPNLIKAIKYGFDKTKALEALTTIPASLLGKSSEIGSLKTGSLANFVITSGEIFDEKTTLYENWVQGNKYVVNDMTAKDIRGNYDLTIDNEKFKWKIDGEVAAPKSEITAADSKKIKSKLTLSNNWLSTVIKPNDTTKTNFTRLIGYIENTQDLSGKAVLFNGTEVKWSAIKTSPYVKAVDSTKVEKNNNVMPITFPNVAYGNLKKPETETILFKNATVWTNEKEGILEETDVLVKNGKIASIGKNISDASATVVDAKGKHLTSGIIDEHSHIAISNGVNEGGHNSSAEVTIQDVVNSEDINIYRDLAGGVTTSQLLHGSANPIGGRSAIVKWKWGASAEEMLYKDQPGFIKFALGENVKQANWGITNPTRFPQTRMGVEQVFTDYFQRAKEYDLAWKKYNSSGKKGKDKAPRIDLELQTIAEIINSERFISCHSYVQSEILMLMNVAEKFNFRVNTFTHILEGYKVADKMKEHGVGASTFSDWWAYKFEVNDAIPFNGPIMHNAGLVVAYNSDDAEMSRRLNQEAAKAVKYGNISEEEAWKFVTLNPAKLLHIDNKVGSIKVGKDADIVLWNTNPLSIYAKAEKTMIEGVVYYDIKKDEENRVAIAKERNELIGQLLQEKNKGMITQQPKKTQKVEYHCDTMEE
;
A
#
# COMPACT_ATOMS: atom_id res chain seq x y z
N TYR A 1 36.91 2.31 -2.76
CA TYR A 1 35.81 3.11 -2.20
C TYR A 1 35.81 3.01 -0.66
N VAL A 2 36.34 4.03 0.03
CA VAL A 2 36.26 4.10 1.51
C VAL A 2 34.85 4.40 1.95
N THR A 3 34.19 5.29 1.22
CA THR A 3 32.75 5.58 1.24
C THR A 3 32.27 5.75 -0.20
N PRO A 4 30.97 5.85 -0.47
CA PRO A 4 30.45 6.13 -1.80
C PRO A 4 31.04 7.36 -2.50
N THR A 5 31.42 8.36 -1.73
CA THR A 5 31.97 9.65 -2.23
C THR A 5 33.50 9.80 -2.03
N GLN A 6 34.12 8.94 -1.24
CA GLN A 6 35.56 8.95 -0.99
C GLN A 6 36.21 7.75 -1.67
N ILE A 7 36.82 7.99 -2.84
CA ILE A 7 37.48 6.99 -3.65
C ILE A 7 39.00 7.20 -3.56
N ILE A 8 39.75 6.12 -3.36
CA ILE A 8 41.22 6.11 -3.35
C ILE A 8 41.66 5.21 -4.49
N GLU A 9 42.23 5.77 -5.54
CA GLU A 9 42.81 4.99 -6.64
C GLU A 9 44.18 4.44 -6.25
N LYS A 10 44.47 3.20 -6.65
CA LYS A 10 45.70 2.46 -6.32
C LYS A 10 45.99 2.47 -4.81
N GLY A 11 44.92 2.35 -4.02
CA GLY A 11 44.97 2.40 -2.56
C GLY A 11 45.29 1.04 -1.94
N THR A 12 45.73 1.10 -0.69
CA THR A 12 45.98 -0.04 0.18
C THR A 12 44.93 -0.04 1.29
N LEU A 13 44.31 -1.19 1.56
CA LEU A 13 43.45 -1.45 2.70
C LEU A 13 44.15 -2.40 3.65
N LEU A 14 44.49 -1.96 4.85
CA LEU A 14 45.08 -2.78 5.90
C LEU A 14 44.04 -3.19 6.92
N ILE A 15 43.91 -4.48 7.16
CA ILE A 15 42.96 -5.05 8.11
C ILE A 15 43.70 -5.89 9.17
N GLN A 16 43.17 -5.89 10.39
CA GLN A 16 43.64 -6.73 11.48
C GLN A 16 42.50 -7.01 12.47
N ASN A 17 42.38 -8.21 12.95
CA ASN A 17 41.39 -8.61 13.96
C ASN A 17 39.96 -8.17 13.57
N GLY A 18 39.59 -8.38 12.31
CA GLY A 18 38.25 -8.08 11.79
C GLY A 18 37.94 -6.59 11.58
N LYS A 19 38.93 -5.69 11.76
CA LYS A 19 38.76 -4.25 11.61
C LYS A 19 39.70 -3.66 10.56
N VAL A 20 39.28 -2.53 10.02
CA VAL A 20 40.12 -1.68 9.17
C VAL A 20 41.07 -0.90 10.04
N ILE A 21 42.37 -1.06 9.80
CA ILE A 21 43.45 -0.35 10.52
C ILE A 21 43.87 0.90 9.79
N ALA A 22 44.01 0.79 8.46
CA ALA A 22 44.36 1.96 7.63
C ALA A 22 43.85 1.79 6.21
N THR A 23 43.51 2.90 5.57
CA THR A 23 43.24 3.01 4.14
C THR A 23 43.93 4.22 3.55
N GLY A 24 44.60 4.08 2.43
CA GLY A 24 45.31 5.19 1.79
C GLY A 24 46.18 4.77 0.60
N THR A 25 46.82 5.74 -0.04
CA THR A 25 47.82 5.47 -1.09
C THR A 25 49.19 5.16 -0.51
N LYS A 26 49.44 5.55 0.72
CA LYS A 26 50.70 5.30 1.47
C LYS A 26 50.32 4.72 2.82
N VAL A 27 50.19 3.40 2.89
CA VAL A 27 49.92 2.66 4.13
C VAL A 27 51.18 1.85 4.50
N GLU A 28 51.67 2.02 5.71
CA GLU A 28 52.80 1.21 6.20
C GLU A 28 52.34 -0.24 6.41
N ILE A 29 53.02 -1.16 5.73
CA ILE A 29 52.66 -2.56 5.76
C ILE A 29 53.53 -3.30 6.79
N PRO A 30 52.93 -3.91 7.83
CA PRO A 30 53.68 -4.66 8.84
C PRO A 30 54.44 -5.83 8.23
N LYS A 31 55.64 -6.13 8.77
CA LYS A 31 56.55 -7.20 8.23
C LYS A 31 55.88 -8.56 8.14
N ASN A 32 54.97 -8.90 9.00
CA ASN A 32 54.27 -10.19 9.03
C ASN A 32 52.88 -10.16 8.43
N CYS A 33 52.61 -9.26 7.49
CA CYS A 33 51.33 -9.11 6.83
C CYS A 33 51.22 -9.92 5.53
N THR A 34 50.17 -10.69 5.38
CA THR A 34 49.82 -11.29 4.08
C THR A 34 49.34 -10.23 3.12
N THR A 35 50.05 -10.05 2.02
CA THR A 35 49.65 -9.05 0.99
C THR A 35 48.95 -9.73 -0.18
N ILE A 36 47.78 -9.23 -0.56
CA ILE A 36 47.01 -9.65 -1.73
C ILE A 36 47.09 -8.55 -2.78
N ASN A 37 47.63 -8.84 -3.96
CA ASN A 37 47.63 -7.90 -5.08
C ASN A 37 46.26 -7.88 -5.75
N LEU A 38 45.62 -6.73 -5.79
CA LEU A 38 44.30 -6.50 -6.40
C LEU A 38 44.37 -5.51 -7.58
N ASP A 39 45.50 -5.48 -8.28
CA ASP A 39 45.66 -4.63 -9.45
C ASP A 39 44.53 -4.83 -10.47
N GLY A 40 43.94 -3.72 -10.97
CA GLY A 40 42.77 -3.73 -11.84
C GLY A 40 41.44 -4.16 -11.20
N LYS A 41 41.38 -4.32 -9.88
CA LYS A 41 40.14 -4.67 -9.12
C LYS A 41 39.63 -3.45 -8.35
N SER A 42 38.40 -3.53 -7.91
CA SER A 42 37.78 -2.53 -7.05
C SER A 42 37.34 -3.14 -5.72
N ILE A 43 37.48 -2.35 -4.65
CA ILE A 43 37.00 -2.70 -3.31
C ILE A 43 35.88 -1.73 -2.95
N TYR A 44 34.75 -2.29 -2.46
CA TYR A 44 33.62 -1.52 -1.93
C TYR A 44 33.28 -2.00 -0.52
N PRO A 45 32.71 -1.15 0.36
CA PRO A 45 32.10 -1.65 1.59
C PRO A 45 31.03 -2.69 1.26
N SER A 46 30.94 -3.79 2.02
CA SER A 46 29.85 -4.77 1.88
C SER A 46 28.51 -4.10 2.13
N PHE A 47 27.48 -4.56 1.45
CA PHE A 47 26.12 -4.03 1.54
C PHE A 47 25.47 -4.39 2.88
N ILE A 48 24.56 -3.54 3.31
CA ILE A 48 23.76 -3.68 4.53
C ILE A 48 22.28 -3.73 4.13
N ASP A 49 21.60 -4.82 4.47
CA ASP A 49 20.14 -4.90 4.40
C ASP A 49 19.57 -4.79 5.80
N MET A 50 18.96 -3.65 6.12
CA MET A 50 18.46 -3.37 7.47
C MET A 50 17.06 -3.92 7.73
N TYR A 51 16.45 -4.64 6.76
CA TYR A 51 15.09 -5.14 6.87
C TYR A 51 14.95 -6.52 6.21
N THR A 52 15.09 -7.58 7.00
CA THR A 52 14.95 -8.96 6.53
C THR A 52 14.19 -9.83 7.55
N SER A 53 13.90 -11.06 7.15
CA SER A 53 13.49 -12.17 8.04
C SER A 53 14.57 -13.26 8.12
N PHE A 54 15.84 -12.93 7.85
CA PHE A 54 16.95 -13.87 7.86
C PHE A 54 17.05 -14.58 9.22
N GLY A 55 17.12 -15.91 9.21
CA GLY A 55 17.28 -16.71 10.42
C GLY A 55 16.09 -16.72 11.37
N ILE A 56 14.95 -16.14 10.99
CA ILE A 56 13.72 -16.15 11.80
C ILE A 56 12.64 -16.96 11.07
N GLU A 57 12.07 -17.94 11.75
CA GLU A 57 11.00 -18.74 11.21
C GLU A 57 9.71 -17.94 11.06
N LYS A 58 9.02 -18.13 9.94
CA LYS A 58 7.71 -17.51 9.73
C LYS A 58 6.70 -18.10 10.71
N PRO A 59 5.96 -17.28 11.44
CA PRO A 59 4.95 -17.76 12.37
C PRO A 59 3.88 -18.57 11.64
N LYS A 60 3.46 -19.67 12.25
CA LYS A 60 2.39 -20.51 11.73
C LYS A 60 1.05 -19.89 12.06
N ARG A 61 0.17 -19.84 11.06
CA ARG A 61 -1.20 -19.37 11.27
C ARG A 61 -1.91 -20.24 12.28
N ASN A 62 -2.56 -19.63 13.26
CA ASN A 62 -3.47 -20.36 14.11
C ASN A 62 -4.72 -20.75 13.28
N THR A 63 -5.01 -22.05 13.25
CA THR A 63 -6.17 -22.63 12.55
C THR A 63 -7.30 -23.02 13.49
N GLU A 64 -7.10 -22.86 14.79
CA GLU A 64 -8.17 -23.10 15.77
C GLU A 64 -9.24 -22.04 15.60
N ARG A 65 -10.52 -22.46 15.64
CA ARG A 65 -11.64 -21.53 15.62
C ARG A 65 -11.62 -20.71 16.90
N ASN A 66 -11.83 -19.40 16.74
CA ASN A 66 -11.83 -18.48 17.85
C ASN A 66 -12.83 -18.89 18.94
N PRO A 67 -12.46 -18.82 20.22
CA PRO A 67 -13.41 -18.94 21.31
C PRO A 67 -14.42 -17.78 21.22
N LEU A 68 -15.61 -17.98 21.79
CA LEU A 68 -16.67 -16.95 21.87
C LEU A 68 -16.23 -15.68 22.62
N TYR A 69 -15.17 -15.77 23.40
CA TYR A 69 -14.63 -14.67 24.20
C TYR A 69 -13.14 -14.54 23.96
N ASP A 70 -12.67 -13.29 23.88
CA ASP A 70 -11.25 -12.99 23.76
C ASP A 70 -10.50 -13.46 25.02
N THR A 71 -9.47 -14.28 24.80
CA THR A 71 -8.51 -14.63 25.84
C THR A 71 -7.55 -13.48 26.06
N LYS A 72 -7.22 -13.17 27.32
CA LYS A 72 -6.23 -12.13 27.65
C LYS A 72 -4.95 -12.78 28.15
N ARG A 73 -3.81 -12.34 27.65
CA ARG A 73 -2.51 -12.70 28.21
C ARG A 73 -2.28 -11.91 29.50
N ILE A 74 -2.15 -12.61 30.62
CA ILE A 74 -1.90 -11.97 31.93
C ILE A 74 -0.51 -11.31 31.92
N GLY A 75 -0.44 -10.03 32.28
CA GLY A 75 0.80 -9.28 32.34
C GLY A 75 1.30 -8.70 31.00
N TYR A 76 0.53 -8.84 29.94
CA TYR A 76 0.81 -8.29 28.62
C TYR A 76 -0.36 -7.41 28.13
N TYR A 77 -0.13 -6.70 27.03
CA TYR A 77 -1.18 -5.89 26.43
C TYR A 77 -2.39 -6.75 26.05
N TRP A 78 -3.58 -6.19 26.20
CA TRP A 78 -4.85 -6.91 26.06
C TRP A 78 -5.06 -7.48 24.64
N ASN A 79 -4.50 -6.85 23.60
CA ASN A 79 -4.58 -7.33 22.24
C ASN A 79 -3.30 -8.04 21.82
N GLU A 80 -3.43 -9.27 21.31
CA GLU A 80 -2.31 -10.15 20.96
C GLU A 80 -1.54 -9.72 19.71
N SER A 81 -2.04 -8.75 18.91
CA SER A 81 -1.29 -8.15 17.80
C SER A 81 -0.29 -7.08 18.26
N ILE A 82 -0.35 -6.68 19.54
CA ILE A 82 0.65 -5.82 20.17
C ILE A 82 1.64 -6.72 20.93
N ARG A 83 2.81 -6.92 20.34
CA ARG A 83 3.84 -7.88 20.77
C ARG A 83 5.19 -7.19 20.98
N SER A 84 5.17 -6.00 21.55
CA SER A 84 6.37 -5.16 21.72
C SER A 84 7.43 -5.81 22.59
N GLU A 85 7.05 -6.76 23.44
CA GLU A 85 7.96 -7.53 24.30
C GLU A 85 8.80 -8.55 23.53
N VAL A 86 8.43 -8.91 22.29
CA VAL A 86 9.18 -9.90 21.50
C VAL A 86 10.56 -9.35 21.16
N ASN A 87 11.60 -10.15 21.48
CA ASN A 87 12.96 -9.86 21.10
C ASN A 87 13.33 -10.70 19.86
N GLY A 88 13.73 -10.01 18.76
CA GLY A 88 14.12 -10.67 17.52
C GLY A 88 15.25 -11.66 17.69
N TYR A 89 16.22 -11.38 18.56
CA TYR A 89 17.36 -12.27 18.81
C TYR A 89 16.96 -13.61 19.46
N GLU A 90 15.95 -13.62 20.32
CA GLU A 90 15.46 -14.84 20.97
C GLU A 90 14.81 -15.82 19.98
N ASN A 91 14.37 -15.32 18.82
CA ASN A 91 13.76 -16.09 17.74
C ASN A 91 14.74 -16.39 16.59
N PHE A 92 16.00 -15.97 16.75
CA PHE A 92 16.99 -16.02 15.68
C PHE A 92 17.79 -17.33 15.68
N ASN A 93 17.88 -17.98 14.52
CA ASN A 93 18.74 -19.11 14.24
C ASN A 93 19.54 -18.85 12.96
N TYR A 94 20.86 -18.82 13.05
CA TYR A 94 21.70 -18.55 11.90
C TYR A 94 21.59 -19.66 10.84
N ASP A 95 21.15 -19.29 9.64
CA ASP A 95 21.05 -20.17 8.48
C ASP A 95 22.22 -19.91 7.52
N GLN A 96 23.21 -20.80 7.55
CA GLN A 96 24.42 -20.68 6.73
C GLN A 96 24.11 -20.66 5.24
N THR A 97 23.16 -21.48 4.77
CA THR A 97 22.81 -21.54 3.34
C THR A 97 22.21 -20.24 2.85
N LYS A 98 21.29 -19.67 3.62
CA LYS A 98 20.72 -18.35 3.30
C LYS A 98 21.74 -17.23 3.43
N ALA A 99 22.65 -17.30 4.42
CA ALA A 99 23.74 -16.33 4.55
C ALA A 99 24.61 -16.31 3.28
N GLU A 100 24.90 -17.47 2.69
CA GLU A 100 25.65 -17.57 1.42
C GLU A 100 24.92 -16.90 0.25
N GLU A 101 23.59 -16.95 0.20
CA GLU A 101 22.81 -16.23 -0.83
C GLU A 101 23.02 -14.71 -0.72
N PHE A 102 22.94 -14.15 0.50
CA PHE A 102 23.22 -12.74 0.76
C PHE A 102 24.67 -12.37 0.47
N LEU A 103 25.63 -13.20 0.91
CA LEU A 103 27.06 -12.98 0.66
C LEU A 103 27.37 -12.93 -0.84
N LYS A 104 26.76 -13.81 -1.66
CA LYS A 104 26.89 -13.81 -3.13
C LYS A 104 26.31 -12.57 -3.78
N ALA A 105 25.29 -11.96 -3.15
CA ALA A 105 24.69 -10.70 -3.61
C ALA A 105 25.47 -9.43 -3.14
N GLY A 106 26.52 -9.61 -2.32
CA GLY A 106 27.38 -8.53 -1.81
C GLY A 106 27.00 -8.00 -0.43
N PHE A 107 26.01 -8.60 0.25
CA PHE A 107 25.64 -8.21 1.61
C PHE A 107 26.57 -8.86 2.62
N GLY A 108 27.00 -8.08 3.62
CA GLY A 108 27.81 -8.57 4.74
C GLY A 108 27.09 -8.46 6.08
N ILE A 109 26.03 -7.65 6.14
CA ILE A 109 25.26 -7.38 7.36
C ILE A 109 23.77 -7.37 7.03
N VAL A 110 22.98 -7.95 7.93
CA VAL A 110 21.52 -7.92 7.85
C VAL A 110 20.88 -7.53 9.17
N GLY A 111 19.83 -6.68 9.11
CA GLY A 111 18.90 -6.47 10.20
C GLY A 111 17.73 -7.42 10.03
N THR A 112 17.38 -8.16 11.07
CA THR A 112 16.30 -9.17 10.99
C THR A 112 15.34 -9.06 12.17
N HIS A 113 14.05 -9.36 11.94
CA HIS A 113 13.00 -9.28 12.94
C HIS A 113 11.85 -10.25 12.63
N LEU A 114 11.02 -10.51 13.63
CA LEU A 114 9.81 -11.30 13.46
C LEU A 114 8.73 -10.45 12.75
N GLN A 115 8.30 -10.88 11.56
CA GLN A 115 7.32 -10.14 10.74
C GLN A 115 5.88 -10.56 11.06
N ASP A 116 5.45 -10.37 12.32
CA ASP A 116 4.10 -10.74 12.76
C ASP A 116 3.53 -9.75 13.79
N GLY A 117 2.29 -9.33 13.58
CA GLY A 117 1.59 -8.40 14.45
C GLY A 117 1.68 -6.93 14.02
N ILE A 118 1.02 -6.08 14.79
CA ILE A 118 0.96 -4.61 14.60
C ILE A 118 2.18 -3.94 15.24
N ALA A 119 2.44 -4.22 16.51
CA ALA A 119 3.71 -3.91 17.17
C ALA A 119 4.47 -5.24 17.32
N ARG A 120 5.59 -5.37 16.60
CA ARG A 120 6.27 -6.65 16.34
C ARG A 120 7.46 -6.93 17.26
N GLY A 121 7.79 -5.96 18.12
CA GLY A 121 8.99 -6.02 18.97
C GLY A 121 10.26 -5.62 18.26
N THR A 122 11.40 -6.09 18.77
CA THR A 122 12.71 -5.62 18.32
C THR A 122 13.33 -6.45 17.20
N GLY A 123 14.14 -5.79 16.38
CA GLY A 123 15.02 -6.43 15.41
C GLY A 123 16.45 -6.54 15.94
N THR A 124 17.22 -7.48 15.41
CA THR A 124 18.61 -7.75 15.72
C THR A 124 19.51 -7.50 14.50
N LEU A 125 20.77 -7.12 14.73
CA LEU A 125 21.76 -6.87 13.68
C LEU A 125 22.80 -7.99 13.65
N ILE A 126 22.95 -8.63 12.49
CA ILE A 126 23.76 -9.83 12.29
C ILE A 126 24.81 -9.59 11.21
N ALA A 127 26.05 -9.93 11.50
CA ALA A 127 27.12 -10.10 10.51
C ALA A 127 27.01 -11.49 9.86
N LEU A 128 27.07 -11.54 8.54
CA LEU A 128 26.99 -12.79 7.77
C LEU A 128 28.34 -13.53 7.77
N ASN A 129 28.82 -13.86 8.97
CA ASN A 129 30.13 -14.50 9.18
C ASN A 129 29.97 -16.01 9.37
N ASN A 130 30.21 -16.79 8.32
CA ASN A 130 30.07 -18.23 8.35
C ASN A 130 31.25 -18.95 9.10
N PHE A 131 32.31 -18.23 9.40
CA PHE A 131 33.54 -18.81 9.98
C PHE A 131 33.66 -18.57 11.48
N ASP A 132 33.03 -17.52 12.00
CA ASP A 132 33.12 -17.15 13.41
C ASP A 132 31.73 -16.86 13.97
N LYS A 133 31.16 -17.88 14.61
CA LYS A 133 29.82 -17.81 15.20
C LYS A 133 29.74 -16.83 16.38
N SER A 134 30.83 -16.61 17.09
CA SER A 134 30.86 -15.75 18.29
C SER A 134 30.72 -14.28 17.96
N ASN A 135 31.07 -13.88 16.73
CA ASN A 135 31.07 -12.51 16.26
C ASN A 135 29.92 -12.20 15.28
N GLN A 136 28.95 -13.13 15.12
CA GLN A 136 27.78 -12.92 14.25
C GLN A 136 26.82 -11.85 14.78
N LEU A 137 26.59 -11.81 16.09
CA LEU A 137 25.71 -10.83 16.74
C LEU A 137 26.40 -9.48 16.87
N LEU A 138 25.90 -8.45 16.14
CA LEU A 138 26.40 -7.08 16.28
C LEU A 138 25.55 -6.26 17.26
N SER A 139 24.26 -6.54 17.35
CA SER A 139 23.36 -5.96 18.34
C SER A 139 22.13 -6.84 18.52
N ASP A 140 21.77 -7.13 19.75
CA ASP A 140 20.58 -7.89 20.11
C ASP A 140 19.29 -7.11 19.86
N LYS A 141 19.33 -5.78 20.04
CA LYS A 141 18.23 -4.84 19.80
C LYS A 141 18.75 -3.65 19.02
N ILE A 142 18.32 -3.49 17.78
CA ILE A 142 18.77 -2.40 16.91
C ILE A 142 17.61 -1.54 16.41
N SER A 143 16.43 -2.10 16.32
CA SER A 143 15.23 -1.47 15.78
C SER A 143 13.98 -1.98 16.49
N ASN A 144 12.87 -1.27 16.35
CA ASN A 144 11.55 -1.65 16.81
C ASN A 144 10.58 -1.60 15.61
N HIS A 145 9.71 -2.58 15.46
CA HIS A 145 8.99 -2.83 14.22
C HIS A 145 7.48 -2.74 14.37
N PHE A 146 6.82 -2.15 13.36
CA PHE A 146 5.38 -1.97 13.29
C PHE A 146 4.85 -2.28 11.90
N ALA A 147 3.56 -2.61 11.80
CA ALA A 147 2.83 -2.72 10.53
C ALA A 147 1.32 -2.66 10.76
N PHE A 148 0.57 -2.38 9.70
CA PHE A 148 -0.87 -2.61 9.69
C PHE A 148 -1.15 -4.07 9.30
N THR A 149 -0.79 -4.99 10.19
CA THR A 149 -0.98 -6.43 9.94
C THR A 149 -1.30 -7.12 11.27
N LYS A 150 -2.47 -7.77 11.33
CA LYS A 150 -2.86 -8.58 12.47
C LYS A 150 -1.90 -9.78 12.63
N SER A 151 -1.63 -10.19 13.87
CA SER A 151 -0.84 -11.39 14.11
C SER A 151 -1.55 -12.64 13.58
N VAL A 152 -0.81 -13.48 12.84
CA VAL A 152 -1.36 -14.75 12.34
C VAL A 152 -1.49 -15.82 13.43
N THR A 153 -0.90 -15.58 14.60
CA THR A 153 -0.94 -16.50 15.73
C THR A 153 -2.07 -16.20 16.72
N THR A 154 -2.77 -15.06 16.56
CA THR A 154 -3.85 -14.67 17.48
C THR A 154 -5.15 -15.40 17.20
N ASN A 155 -5.90 -15.65 18.28
CA ASN A 155 -7.29 -16.11 18.24
C ASN A 155 -8.31 -14.98 18.37
N GLN A 156 -7.87 -13.77 18.65
CA GLN A 156 -8.78 -12.62 18.83
C GLN A 156 -9.37 -12.18 17.49
N ALA A 157 -10.66 -11.84 17.48
CA ALA A 157 -11.34 -11.34 16.29
C ALA A 157 -10.87 -9.92 15.92
N TYR A 158 -10.73 -9.04 16.91
CA TYR A 158 -10.29 -7.66 16.72
C TYR A 158 -8.76 -7.52 16.69
N PRO A 159 -8.19 -6.68 15.81
CA PRO A 159 -8.84 -5.96 14.72
C PRO A 159 -9.04 -6.87 13.49
N SER A 160 -10.09 -6.60 12.70
CA SER A 160 -10.37 -7.32 11.46
C SER A 160 -10.11 -6.45 10.20
N SER A 161 -9.99 -5.14 10.36
CA SER A 161 -9.87 -4.17 9.27
C SER A 161 -8.63 -3.26 9.43
N LEU A 162 -8.27 -2.57 8.34
CA LEU A 162 -7.20 -1.55 8.37
C LEU A 162 -7.53 -0.42 9.35
N MET A 163 -8.77 0.07 9.37
CA MET A 163 -9.18 1.12 10.31
C MET A 163 -9.11 0.64 11.77
N GLY A 164 -9.43 -0.63 12.04
CA GLY A 164 -9.27 -1.25 13.35
C GLY A 164 -7.81 -1.35 13.78
N MET A 165 -6.90 -1.73 12.85
CA MET A 165 -5.46 -1.76 13.12
C MET A 165 -4.91 -0.37 13.45
N MET A 166 -5.38 0.67 12.75
CA MET A 166 -4.98 2.05 13.02
C MET A 166 -5.53 2.55 14.35
N ALA A 167 -6.78 2.23 14.68
CA ALA A 167 -7.39 2.58 15.96
C ALA A 167 -6.69 1.89 17.13
N LEU A 168 -6.40 0.58 17.01
CA LEU A 168 -5.66 -0.17 18.01
C LEU A 168 -4.25 0.41 18.25
N LEU A 169 -3.56 0.80 17.19
CA LEU A 169 -2.24 1.41 17.30
C LEU A 169 -2.32 2.76 18.05
N ARG A 170 -3.34 3.59 17.76
CA ARG A 170 -3.58 4.83 18.52
C ARG A 170 -3.87 4.56 19.98
N GLN A 171 -4.77 3.60 20.26
CA GLN A 171 -5.10 3.22 21.63
C GLN A 171 -3.86 2.75 22.40
N MET A 172 -3.00 1.96 21.74
CA MET A 172 -1.73 1.53 22.35
C MET A 172 -0.83 2.72 22.72
N TYR A 173 -0.72 3.76 21.85
CA TYR A 173 0.10 4.93 22.18
C TYR A 173 -0.52 5.79 23.30
N TYR A 174 -1.84 5.93 23.37
CA TYR A 174 -2.50 6.56 24.51
C TYR A 174 -2.30 5.76 25.80
N ASP A 175 -2.37 4.45 25.73
CA ASP A 175 -2.14 3.56 26.87
C ASP A 175 -0.68 3.62 27.32
N LEU A 176 0.28 3.69 26.38
CA LEU A 176 1.69 3.85 26.68
C LEU A 176 1.99 5.18 27.41
N ASP A 177 1.42 6.29 26.93
CA ASP A 177 1.56 7.60 27.60
C ASP A 177 0.97 7.57 29.01
N TRP A 178 -0.21 6.99 29.17
CA TRP A 178 -0.87 6.84 30.44
C TRP A 178 -0.08 5.94 31.40
N TYR A 179 0.51 4.83 30.88
CA TYR A 179 1.38 3.92 31.62
C TYR A 179 2.67 4.61 32.08
N LYS A 180 3.36 5.30 31.20
CA LYS A 180 4.60 6.07 31.49
C LYS A 180 4.40 7.12 32.59
N LYS A 181 3.22 7.69 32.69
CA LYS A 181 2.84 8.65 33.74
C LYS A 181 2.55 8.00 35.11
N GLY A 182 2.70 6.69 35.25
CA GLY A 182 2.48 5.97 36.50
C GLY A 182 1.00 5.83 36.89
N ASN A 183 0.09 6.03 35.96
CA ASN A 183 -1.35 5.94 36.26
C ASN A 183 -1.85 4.49 36.35
N ALA A 184 -1.19 3.54 35.66
CA ALA A 184 -1.53 2.13 35.69
C ALA A 184 -1.29 1.52 37.08
N THR A 185 -2.14 0.57 37.46
CA THR A 185 -2.01 -0.18 38.73
C THR A 185 -1.25 -1.49 38.56
N ASN A 186 -1.32 -2.08 37.38
CA ASN A 186 -0.70 -3.36 37.05
C ASN A 186 0.44 -3.17 36.05
N LYS A 187 1.42 -4.07 36.13
CA LYS A 187 2.53 -4.14 35.18
C LYS A 187 2.03 -4.74 33.86
N ASP A 188 2.42 -4.09 32.75
CA ASP A 188 2.19 -4.56 31.39
C ASP A 188 3.54 -4.65 30.67
N LEU A 189 3.97 -5.89 30.38
CA LEU A 189 5.29 -6.16 29.80
C LEU A 189 5.42 -5.64 28.37
N SER A 190 4.32 -5.60 27.61
CA SER A 190 4.33 -5.05 26.25
C SER A 190 4.51 -3.54 26.25
N LEU A 191 3.81 -2.80 27.14
CA LEU A 191 3.96 -1.36 27.30
C LEU A 191 5.34 -1.00 27.90
N GLU A 192 5.86 -1.81 28.82
CA GLU A 192 7.19 -1.62 29.38
C GLU A 192 8.29 -1.79 28.32
N ALA A 193 8.16 -2.81 27.47
CA ALA A 193 9.05 -3.01 26.34
C ALA A 193 8.99 -1.83 25.35
N MET A 194 7.77 -1.35 25.04
CA MET A 194 7.61 -0.14 24.22
C MET A 194 8.31 1.08 24.81
N SER A 195 8.20 1.26 26.12
CA SER A 195 8.83 2.36 26.83
C SER A 195 10.36 2.28 26.79
N THR A 196 10.93 1.10 26.96
CA THR A 196 12.39 0.88 26.95
C THR A 196 13.00 0.94 25.56
N ASN A 197 12.23 0.54 24.53
CA ASN A 197 12.67 0.49 23.13
C ASN A 197 12.38 1.78 22.34
N ASP A 198 11.94 2.85 22.99
CA ASP A 198 11.55 4.11 22.32
C ASP A 198 12.72 4.84 21.65
N LYS A 199 13.96 4.58 22.08
CA LYS A 199 15.19 5.16 21.50
C LYS A 199 15.73 4.37 20.31
N LEU A 200 15.24 3.16 20.05
CA LEU A 200 15.61 2.38 18.89
C LEU A 200 15.05 2.99 17.61
N VAL A 201 15.61 2.64 16.48
CA VAL A 201 15.03 3.01 15.19
C VAL A 201 13.63 2.39 15.06
N GLN A 202 12.62 3.23 14.89
CA GLN A 202 11.23 2.80 14.74
C GLN A 202 10.95 2.55 13.25
N ILE A 203 10.76 1.31 12.84
CA ILE A 203 10.52 0.92 11.44
C ILE A 203 9.06 0.52 11.27
N PHE A 204 8.36 1.18 10.35
CA PHE A 204 6.99 0.86 10.04
C PHE A 204 6.86 0.24 8.64
N THR A 205 6.34 -0.97 8.55
CA THR A 205 6.13 -1.68 7.28
C THR A 205 4.84 -1.24 6.63
N SER A 206 4.93 -0.73 5.41
CA SER A 206 3.81 -0.33 4.56
C SER A 206 3.70 -1.25 3.35
N GLU A 207 2.48 -1.66 2.99
CA GLU A 207 2.24 -2.54 1.84
C GLU A 207 2.04 -1.75 0.54
N ASP A 208 1.74 -0.47 0.64
CA ASP A 208 1.57 0.46 -0.48
C ASP A 208 1.84 1.91 -0.07
N LYS A 209 1.87 2.82 -1.05
CA LYS A 209 2.09 4.26 -0.87
C LYS A 209 1.05 4.93 0.05
N LEU A 210 -0.22 4.48 0.00
CA LEU A 210 -1.28 5.06 0.84
C LEU A 210 -1.08 4.64 2.31
N ASN A 211 -0.65 3.39 2.56
CA ASN A 211 -0.31 2.93 3.89
C ASN A 211 0.95 3.63 4.44
N SER A 212 1.90 4.00 3.58
CA SER A 212 3.03 4.86 3.98
C SER A 212 2.55 6.23 4.48
N LEU A 213 1.59 6.85 3.79
CA LEU A 213 0.99 8.12 4.21
C LEU A 213 0.19 7.98 5.51
N ARG A 214 -0.57 6.88 5.69
CA ARG A 214 -1.31 6.55 6.92
C ARG A 214 -0.37 6.35 8.12
N ALA A 215 0.73 5.62 7.94
CA ALA A 215 1.75 5.44 8.98
C ALA A 215 2.39 6.77 9.38
N ALA A 216 2.72 7.61 8.39
CA ALA A 216 3.25 8.95 8.65
C ALA A 216 2.24 9.86 9.36
N LYS A 217 0.94 9.72 9.08
CA LYS A 217 -0.13 10.44 9.80
C LYS A 217 -0.13 10.07 11.28
N ILE A 218 -0.11 8.78 11.62
CA ILE A 218 -0.03 8.33 13.02
C ILE A 218 1.26 8.81 13.68
N ALA A 219 2.40 8.70 12.98
CA ALA A 219 3.65 9.22 13.51
C ALA A 219 3.55 10.70 13.90
N LYS A 220 2.94 11.51 13.05
CA LYS A 220 2.71 12.94 13.31
C LYS A 220 1.78 13.18 14.51
N GLU A 221 0.71 12.39 14.65
CA GLU A 221 -0.25 12.48 15.75
C GLU A 221 0.43 12.30 17.13
N PHE A 222 1.43 11.41 17.21
CA PHE A 222 2.12 11.07 18.45
C PHE A 222 3.56 11.61 18.57
N GLY A 223 3.99 12.46 17.64
CA GLY A 223 5.33 13.04 17.63
C GLY A 223 6.44 12.01 17.39
N LEU A 224 6.17 10.96 16.64
CA LEU A 224 7.09 9.86 16.34
C LEU A 224 7.81 10.09 15.00
N ASN A 225 8.95 9.40 14.83
CA ASN A 225 9.72 9.40 13.59
C ASN A 225 9.88 7.96 13.09
N TYR A 226 8.99 7.53 12.21
CA TYR A 226 9.13 6.23 11.55
C TYR A 226 10.11 6.29 10.37
N VAL A 227 10.96 5.27 10.27
CA VAL A 227 11.53 4.86 8.98
C VAL A 227 10.52 3.96 8.30
N LEU A 228 10.00 4.39 7.15
CA LEU A 228 8.94 3.68 6.46
C LEU A 228 9.54 2.62 5.53
N LYS A 229 9.22 1.34 5.76
CA LYS A 229 9.51 0.30 4.77
C LYS A 229 8.42 0.36 3.71
N GLY A 230 8.76 0.91 2.57
CA GLY A 230 7.85 1.12 1.44
C GLY A 230 7.63 -0.12 0.58
N SER A 231 6.94 0.05 -0.52
CA SER A 231 6.52 -1.04 -1.41
C SER A 231 7.04 -0.93 -2.85
N GLY A 232 7.69 0.18 -3.20
CA GLY A 232 8.24 0.41 -4.54
C GLY A 232 7.32 1.22 -5.48
N ASN A 233 6.20 1.75 -4.96
CA ASN A 233 5.25 2.58 -5.71
C ASN A 233 5.12 4.02 -5.19
N GLU A 234 6.07 4.49 -4.38
CA GLU A 234 6.08 5.82 -3.77
C GLU A 234 6.10 6.95 -4.80
N PHE A 235 6.69 6.71 -5.99
CA PHE A 235 6.77 7.67 -7.09
C PHE A 235 5.39 8.18 -7.54
N GLU A 236 4.34 7.39 -7.38
CA GLU A 236 2.98 7.76 -7.81
C GLU A 236 2.37 8.90 -6.96
N ARG A 237 2.87 9.08 -5.72
CA ARG A 237 2.43 10.10 -4.77
C ARG A 237 3.61 10.88 -4.18
N ILE A 238 4.62 11.14 -5.01
CA ILE A 238 5.90 11.69 -4.56
C ILE A 238 5.78 12.99 -3.77
N GLN A 239 4.83 13.86 -4.13
CA GLN A 239 4.66 15.14 -3.44
C GLN A 239 4.09 14.97 -2.03
N GLU A 240 3.15 14.07 -1.86
CA GLU A 240 2.60 13.70 -0.56
C GLU A 240 3.65 12.97 0.30
N ILE A 241 4.38 12.03 -0.29
CA ILE A 241 5.47 11.30 0.37
C ILE A 241 6.56 12.29 0.86
N LYS A 242 6.94 13.25 0.03
CA LYS A 242 7.91 14.30 0.41
C LYS A 242 7.44 15.12 1.62
N LYS A 243 6.16 15.46 1.68
CA LYS A 243 5.57 16.22 2.80
C LYS A 243 5.63 15.48 4.14
N THR A 244 5.76 14.15 4.14
CA THR A 244 5.88 13.36 5.37
C THR A 244 7.22 13.58 6.07
N ASN A 245 8.26 14.02 5.35
CA ASN A 245 9.64 14.12 5.81
C ASN A 245 10.21 12.80 6.38
N SER A 246 9.62 11.68 6.01
CA SER A 246 10.04 10.35 6.47
C SER A 246 11.24 9.84 5.67
N LYS A 247 12.05 8.99 6.31
CA LYS A 247 13.08 8.20 5.66
C LYS A 247 12.52 6.84 5.29
N PHE A 248 13.11 6.19 4.28
CA PHE A 248 12.54 4.97 3.72
C PHE A 248 13.51 3.79 3.68
N ILE A 249 12.95 2.60 3.60
CA ILE A 249 13.60 1.36 3.18
C ILE A 249 12.82 0.87 1.98
N ILE A 250 13.46 0.81 0.79
CA ILE A 250 12.76 0.55 -0.48
C ILE A 250 13.15 -0.81 -1.04
N PRO A 251 12.18 -1.68 -1.32
CA PRO A 251 12.41 -2.92 -2.06
C PRO A 251 12.55 -2.62 -3.57
N ILE A 252 13.29 -3.47 -4.26
CA ILE A 252 13.52 -3.36 -5.71
C ILE A 252 12.97 -4.58 -6.47
N ASN A 253 11.85 -5.10 -6.02
CA ASN A 253 11.10 -6.20 -6.63
C ASN A 253 10.22 -5.71 -7.79
N PHE A 254 10.81 -5.27 -8.89
CA PHE A 254 10.05 -4.77 -10.04
C PHE A 254 9.13 -5.84 -10.64
N PRO A 255 7.92 -5.44 -11.10
CA PRO A 255 6.99 -6.38 -11.71
C PRO A 255 7.58 -7.01 -12.98
N VAL A 256 7.36 -8.31 -13.11
CA VAL A 256 7.71 -9.07 -14.33
C VAL A 256 6.74 -8.68 -15.45
N ALA A 257 7.22 -8.66 -16.69
CA ALA A 257 6.39 -8.35 -17.85
C ALA A 257 5.18 -9.31 -17.94
N TYR A 258 4.04 -8.76 -18.33
CA TYR A 258 2.83 -9.57 -18.54
C TYR A 258 2.84 -10.21 -19.94
N ASP A 259 2.37 -11.46 -20.03
CA ASP A 259 2.13 -12.12 -21.30
C ASP A 259 0.81 -11.64 -21.91
N VAL A 260 0.91 -10.65 -22.76
CA VAL A 260 -0.24 -9.99 -23.42
C VAL A 260 -0.42 -10.44 -24.87
N ALA A 261 0.10 -11.61 -25.24
CA ALA A 261 -0.04 -12.14 -26.61
C ALA A 261 -1.48 -12.54 -26.95
N ASP A 262 -2.27 -12.93 -25.94
CA ASP A 262 -3.70 -13.14 -26.11
C ASP A 262 -4.45 -11.80 -25.89
N PRO A 263 -5.16 -11.26 -26.92
CA PRO A 263 -5.90 -10.01 -26.79
C PRO A 263 -6.99 -10.01 -25.72
N ASN A 264 -7.60 -11.17 -25.43
CA ASN A 264 -8.63 -11.27 -24.40
C ASN A 264 -8.02 -11.12 -23.00
N LEU A 265 -6.87 -11.76 -22.77
CA LEU A 265 -6.13 -11.61 -21.50
C LEU A 265 -5.59 -10.19 -21.36
N ALA A 266 -5.03 -9.62 -22.42
CA ALA A 266 -4.59 -8.23 -22.43
C ALA A 266 -5.73 -7.26 -22.11
N GLY A 267 -6.94 -7.53 -22.59
CA GLY A 267 -8.14 -6.72 -22.34
C GLY A 267 -8.59 -6.70 -20.88
N GLN A 268 -8.22 -7.71 -20.08
CA GLN A 268 -8.57 -7.81 -18.66
C GLN A 268 -7.66 -6.99 -17.74
N MET A 269 -6.52 -6.53 -18.23
CA MET A 269 -5.60 -5.75 -17.41
C MET A 269 -6.06 -4.31 -17.23
N GLU A 270 -5.92 -3.77 -16.04
CA GLU A 270 -6.13 -2.35 -15.80
C GLU A 270 -4.92 -1.53 -16.28
N LEU A 271 -5.18 -0.28 -16.71
CA LEU A 271 -4.11 0.61 -17.17
C LEU A 271 -3.07 0.88 -16.07
N LYS A 272 -3.50 0.93 -14.79
CA LYS A 272 -2.58 1.13 -13.65
C LYS A 272 -1.51 0.04 -13.56
N ASP A 273 -1.86 -1.24 -13.87
CA ASP A 273 -0.92 -2.36 -13.79
C ASP A 273 0.11 -2.30 -14.91
N LEU A 274 -0.32 -1.89 -16.12
CA LEU A 274 0.55 -1.66 -17.27
C LEU A 274 1.51 -0.50 -16.99
N ARG A 275 0.99 0.61 -16.44
CA ARG A 275 1.81 1.77 -16.04
C ARG A 275 2.80 1.40 -14.96
N PHE A 276 2.37 0.68 -13.93
CA PHE A 276 3.24 0.28 -12.82
C PHE A 276 4.42 -0.57 -13.33
N TRP A 277 4.17 -1.55 -14.23
CA TRP A 277 5.26 -2.30 -14.84
C TRP A 277 6.27 -1.40 -15.57
N ASN A 278 5.79 -0.42 -16.31
CA ASN A 278 6.62 0.49 -17.09
C ASN A 278 7.38 1.49 -16.20
N GLN A 279 6.75 2.01 -15.17
CA GLN A 279 7.23 3.13 -14.34
C GLN A 279 8.03 2.68 -13.11
N ALA A 280 7.76 1.52 -12.53
CA ALA A 280 8.35 1.07 -11.25
C ALA A 280 9.88 1.15 -11.20
N PRO A 281 10.65 0.87 -12.28
CA PRO A 281 12.11 1.03 -12.25
C PRO A 281 12.59 2.47 -12.03
N THR A 282 11.72 3.48 -12.21
CA THR A 282 12.05 4.89 -11.95
C THR A 282 11.90 5.32 -10.50
N ASN A 283 11.29 4.48 -9.63
CA ASN A 283 10.97 4.85 -8.25
C ASN A 283 12.18 5.44 -7.49
N LEU A 284 13.32 4.74 -7.54
CA LEU A 284 14.53 5.17 -6.84
C LEU A 284 15.05 6.54 -7.32
N LYS A 285 15.01 6.76 -8.64
CA LYS A 285 15.36 8.06 -9.24
C LYS A 285 14.42 9.15 -8.74
N VAL A 286 13.10 8.91 -8.80
CA VAL A 286 12.09 9.90 -8.39
C VAL A 286 12.23 10.26 -6.91
N LEU A 287 12.44 9.28 -6.03
CA LEU A 287 12.70 9.50 -4.61
C LEU A 287 13.97 10.34 -4.39
N SER A 288 15.06 9.95 -5.04
CA SER A 288 16.36 10.63 -4.95
C SER A 288 16.29 12.08 -5.44
N ASP A 289 15.67 12.32 -6.59
CA ASP A 289 15.50 13.65 -7.18
C ASP A 289 14.66 14.58 -6.29
N ASN A 290 13.77 14.02 -5.47
CA ASN A 290 12.97 14.76 -4.50
C ASN A 290 13.63 14.88 -3.11
N GLY A 291 14.88 14.43 -2.96
CA GLY A 291 15.66 14.57 -1.72
C GLY A 291 15.23 13.61 -0.60
N ILE A 292 14.52 12.55 -0.91
CA ILE A 292 14.10 11.54 0.06
C ILE A 292 15.28 10.60 0.36
N VAL A 293 15.60 10.44 1.63
CA VAL A 293 16.65 9.54 2.10
C VAL A 293 16.10 8.13 2.23
N PHE A 294 16.76 7.15 1.61
CA PHE A 294 16.32 5.75 1.71
C PHE A 294 17.48 4.77 1.68
N ALA A 295 17.29 3.64 2.37
CA ALA A 295 18.08 2.42 2.23
C ALA A 295 17.37 1.46 1.28
N LEU A 296 18.09 0.47 0.75
CA LEU A 296 17.54 -0.59 -0.09
C LEU A 296 17.43 -1.90 0.69
N THR A 297 16.48 -2.76 0.30
CA THR A 297 16.28 -4.08 0.90
C THR A 297 16.01 -5.15 -0.16
N THR A 298 16.40 -6.39 0.16
CA THR A 298 16.07 -7.59 -0.63
C THR A 298 14.65 -8.09 -0.39
N ASP A 299 13.90 -7.47 0.53
CA ASP A 299 12.54 -7.90 0.85
C ASP A 299 11.67 -8.01 -0.41
N LYS A 300 10.83 -9.05 -0.46
CA LYS A 300 9.97 -9.42 -1.60
C LYS A 300 10.70 -9.89 -2.86
N LEU A 301 12.02 -9.97 -2.90
CA LEU A 301 12.71 -10.71 -3.94
C LEU A 301 12.56 -12.23 -3.70
N LYS A 302 12.46 -12.99 -4.78
CA LYS A 302 12.40 -14.46 -4.69
C LYS A 302 13.75 -15.05 -4.26
N LYS A 303 14.82 -14.40 -4.72
CA LYS A 303 16.20 -14.74 -4.38
C LYS A 303 17.07 -13.49 -4.28
N ALA A 304 18.05 -13.51 -3.41
CA ALA A 304 18.96 -12.39 -3.22
C ALA A 304 19.80 -12.06 -4.47
N ASP A 305 20.03 -13.02 -5.38
CA ASP A 305 20.77 -12.81 -6.61
C ASP A 305 20.03 -11.94 -7.65
N GLU A 306 18.70 -11.76 -7.50
CA GLU A 306 17.91 -10.82 -8.30
C GLU A 306 18.20 -9.34 -7.94
N PHE A 307 18.82 -9.10 -6.77
CA PHE A 307 19.00 -7.73 -6.25
C PHE A 307 19.85 -6.85 -7.16
N ARG A 308 21.07 -7.31 -7.49
CA ARG A 308 22.00 -6.53 -8.31
C ARG A 308 21.48 -6.28 -9.73
N PRO A 309 20.92 -7.25 -10.47
CA PRO A 309 20.27 -7.00 -11.76
C PRO A 309 19.15 -5.94 -11.70
N ASN A 310 18.30 -6.00 -10.66
CA ASN A 310 17.23 -5.03 -10.50
C ASN A 310 17.76 -3.62 -10.17
N LEU A 311 18.81 -3.52 -9.35
CA LEU A 311 19.44 -2.24 -9.07
C LEU A 311 20.09 -1.65 -10.32
N ILE A 312 20.79 -2.47 -11.13
CA ILE A 312 21.36 -2.05 -12.42
C ILE A 312 20.23 -1.57 -13.35
N LYS A 313 19.08 -2.25 -13.35
CA LYS A 313 17.89 -1.80 -14.09
C LYS A 313 17.47 -0.40 -13.65
N ALA A 314 17.32 -0.15 -12.35
CA ALA A 314 16.98 1.19 -11.83
C ALA A 314 18.01 2.26 -12.24
N ILE A 315 19.29 1.91 -12.22
CA ILE A 315 20.38 2.81 -12.70
C ILE A 315 20.23 3.12 -14.18
N LYS A 316 19.88 2.15 -15.01
CA LYS A 316 19.57 2.37 -16.42
C LYS A 316 18.37 3.29 -16.65
N TYR A 317 17.42 3.31 -15.68
CA TYR A 317 16.29 4.25 -15.64
C TYR A 317 16.64 5.61 -15.01
N GLY A 318 17.92 5.85 -14.74
CA GLY A 318 18.47 7.14 -14.35
C GLY A 318 18.72 7.33 -12.85
N PHE A 319 18.69 6.27 -12.06
CA PHE A 319 19.11 6.35 -10.65
C PHE A 319 20.63 6.51 -10.57
N ASP A 320 21.12 7.44 -9.78
CA ASP A 320 22.55 7.73 -9.63
C ASP A 320 23.31 6.61 -8.92
N LYS A 321 24.48 6.23 -9.45
CA LYS A 321 25.30 5.13 -8.91
C LYS A 321 25.86 5.40 -7.53
N THR A 322 26.25 6.63 -7.25
CA THR A 322 26.76 7.04 -5.93
C THR A 322 25.64 6.96 -4.90
N LYS A 323 24.43 7.43 -5.26
CA LYS A 323 23.23 7.30 -4.42
C LYS A 323 22.84 5.84 -4.19
N ALA A 324 23.01 4.99 -5.19
CA ALA A 324 22.79 3.54 -5.06
C ALA A 324 23.75 2.93 -4.01
N LEU A 325 25.02 3.29 -4.05
CA LEU A 325 26.01 2.83 -3.08
C LEU A 325 25.75 3.42 -1.69
N GLU A 326 25.36 4.71 -1.58
CA GLU A 326 24.93 5.33 -0.32
C GLU A 326 23.77 4.56 0.31
N ALA A 327 22.75 4.22 -0.48
CA ALA A 327 21.56 3.50 -0.04
C ALA A 327 21.85 2.06 0.43
N LEU A 328 22.99 1.49 0.09
CA LEU A 328 23.44 0.14 0.46
C LEU A 328 24.46 0.13 1.60
N THR A 329 25.06 1.27 1.92
CA THR A 329 26.20 1.32 2.85
C THR A 329 26.03 2.38 3.92
N THR A 330 26.27 3.64 3.61
CA THR A 330 26.32 4.74 4.60
C THR A 330 24.94 5.14 5.13
N ILE A 331 23.89 5.07 4.29
CA ILE A 331 22.53 5.39 4.74
C ILE A 331 22.01 4.36 5.75
N PRO A 332 21.97 3.03 5.45
CA PRO A 332 21.52 2.06 6.44
C PRO A 332 22.37 2.09 7.71
N ALA A 333 23.68 2.27 7.63
CA ALA A 333 24.56 2.43 8.80
C ALA A 333 24.16 3.65 9.65
N SER A 334 23.83 4.77 9.01
CA SER A 334 23.36 5.99 9.68
C SER A 334 21.98 5.82 10.31
N LEU A 335 21.04 5.19 9.59
CA LEU A 335 19.70 4.91 10.10
C LEU A 335 19.71 4.03 11.34
N LEU A 336 20.63 3.06 11.40
CA LEU A 336 20.85 2.16 12.53
C LEU A 336 21.71 2.77 13.66
N GLY A 337 22.22 4.00 13.48
CA GLY A 337 23.12 4.64 14.46
C GLY A 337 24.49 3.97 14.56
N LYS A 338 24.92 3.24 13.52
CA LYS A 338 26.16 2.43 13.51
C LYS A 338 27.23 2.91 12.51
N SER A 339 27.20 4.18 12.10
CA SER A 339 28.13 4.74 11.08
C SER A 339 29.60 4.68 11.46
N SER A 340 29.95 4.56 12.76
CA SER A 340 31.33 4.38 13.23
C SER A 340 31.85 2.95 13.06
N GLU A 341 30.94 1.98 12.92
CA GLU A 341 31.27 0.56 12.93
C GLU A 341 31.12 -0.10 11.56
N ILE A 342 30.13 0.31 10.77
CA ILE A 342 29.73 -0.34 9.53
C ILE A 342 29.43 0.67 8.41
N GLY A 343 29.33 0.20 7.16
CA GLY A 343 28.94 1.00 5.99
C GLY A 343 30.09 1.81 5.38
N SER A 344 31.30 1.69 5.87
CA SER A 344 32.49 2.33 5.30
C SER A 344 33.74 1.51 5.56
N LEU A 345 34.84 1.85 4.88
CA LEU A 345 36.17 1.28 5.12
C LEU A 345 37.10 2.29 5.79
N LYS A 346 36.54 3.12 6.67
CA LYS A 346 37.32 4.01 7.51
C LYS A 346 38.06 3.25 8.62
N THR A 347 39.15 3.80 9.08
CA THR A 347 39.88 3.25 10.25
C THR A 347 38.94 3.04 11.43
N GLY A 348 38.99 1.86 12.04
CA GLY A 348 38.13 1.43 13.15
C GLY A 348 36.84 0.72 12.74
N SER A 349 36.40 0.86 11.51
CA SER A 349 35.21 0.12 11.00
C SER A 349 35.49 -1.39 10.89
N LEU A 350 34.44 -2.20 10.95
CA LEU A 350 34.56 -3.63 10.64
C LEU A 350 35.07 -3.83 9.21
N ALA A 351 35.95 -4.80 9.04
CA ALA A 351 36.54 -5.16 7.73
C ALA A 351 35.50 -5.94 6.89
N ASN A 352 34.45 -5.23 6.48
CA ASN A 352 33.35 -5.75 5.66
C ASN A 352 33.42 -5.12 4.27
N PHE A 353 33.89 -5.90 3.27
CA PHE A 353 34.06 -5.37 1.92
C PHE A 353 33.91 -6.44 0.85
N VAL A 354 33.57 -5.99 -0.34
CA VAL A 354 33.52 -6.83 -1.54
C VAL A 354 34.66 -6.46 -2.51
N ILE A 355 35.17 -7.45 -3.22
CA ILE A 355 36.16 -7.29 -4.28
C ILE A 355 35.48 -7.63 -5.61
N THR A 356 35.62 -6.73 -6.58
CA THR A 356 34.99 -6.84 -7.89
C THR A 356 36.01 -6.66 -9.03
N SER A 357 35.65 -7.15 -10.25
CA SER A 357 36.50 -6.99 -11.44
C SER A 357 36.52 -5.58 -12.01
N GLY A 358 35.65 -4.67 -11.49
CA GLY A 358 35.49 -3.32 -11.97
C GLY A 358 34.40 -2.59 -11.22
N GLU A 359 33.71 -1.65 -11.88
CA GLU A 359 32.62 -0.88 -11.29
C GLU A 359 31.45 -1.82 -10.93
N ILE A 360 31.01 -1.77 -9.65
CA ILE A 360 30.12 -2.79 -9.07
C ILE A 360 28.73 -2.85 -9.74
N PHE A 361 28.27 -1.75 -10.35
CA PHE A 361 26.97 -1.65 -11.03
C PHE A 361 27.08 -1.79 -12.55
N ASP A 362 28.25 -2.22 -13.09
CA ASP A 362 28.33 -2.65 -14.47
C ASP A 362 27.86 -4.11 -14.59
N GLU A 363 27.03 -4.40 -15.61
CA GLU A 363 26.53 -5.75 -15.88
C GLU A 363 27.63 -6.81 -16.13
N LYS A 364 28.78 -6.36 -16.60
CA LYS A 364 29.92 -7.23 -16.91
C LYS A 364 30.83 -7.48 -15.70
N THR A 365 30.59 -6.75 -14.61
CA THR A 365 31.45 -6.85 -13.41
C THR A 365 31.15 -8.13 -12.65
N THR A 366 32.19 -8.89 -12.35
CA THR A 366 32.17 -10.09 -11.51
C THR A 366 32.48 -9.69 -10.08
N LEU A 367 31.65 -10.13 -9.11
CA LEU A 367 31.96 -10.07 -7.70
C LEU A 367 32.77 -11.30 -7.34
N TYR A 368 34.02 -11.10 -6.89
CA TYR A 368 34.94 -12.18 -6.59
C TYR A 368 34.85 -12.67 -5.15
N GLU A 369 34.95 -11.76 -4.23
CA GLU A 369 35.01 -12.08 -2.80
C GLU A 369 34.14 -11.12 -2.01
N ASN A 370 33.53 -11.61 -0.93
CA ASN A 370 32.90 -10.80 0.10
C ASN A 370 33.57 -11.11 1.44
N TRP A 371 34.15 -10.10 2.06
CA TRP A 371 34.83 -10.21 3.33
C TRP A 371 33.92 -9.68 4.45
N VAL A 372 33.76 -10.44 5.50
CA VAL A 372 32.96 -10.07 6.66
C VAL A 372 33.83 -10.22 7.93
N GLN A 373 34.01 -9.13 8.64
CA GLN A 373 34.89 -9.08 9.81
C GLN A 373 36.27 -9.69 9.52
N GLY A 374 36.83 -9.40 8.34
CA GLY A 374 38.10 -9.90 7.90
C GLY A 374 38.13 -11.36 7.47
N ASN A 375 36.99 -12.09 7.53
CA ASN A 375 36.89 -13.47 7.05
C ASN A 375 36.42 -13.48 5.59
N LYS A 376 37.14 -14.19 4.75
CA LYS A 376 36.90 -14.23 3.30
C LYS A 376 35.84 -15.26 2.91
N TYR A 377 34.83 -14.82 2.18
CA TYR A 377 33.91 -15.67 1.44
C TYR A 377 34.15 -15.53 -0.07
N VAL A 378 34.51 -16.65 -0.74
CA VAL A 378 34.76 -16.66 -2.19
C VAL A 378 33.42 -16.83 -2.92
N VAL A 379 33.07 -15.85 -3.73
CA VAL A 379 31.88 -15.87 -4.60
C VAL A 379 32.26 -16.43 -5.98
N ASN A 380 33.32 -15.90 -6.56
CA ASN A 380 33.91 -16.36 -7.80
C ASN A 380 35.44 -16.38 -7.67
N ASP A 381 36.08 -17.43 -8.17
CA ASP A 381 37.53 -17.54 -8.12
C ASP A 381 38.21 -16.46 -8.97
N MET A 382 38.99 -15.57 -8.34
CA MET A 382 39.75 -14.52 -9.04
C MET A 382 40.89 -15.07 -9.89
N THR A 383 41.33 -16.30 -9.59
CA THR A 383 42.48 -16.98 -10.29
C THR A 383 41.99 -17.85 -11.42
N ALA A 384 40.67 -18.00 -11.60
CA ALA A 384 40.10 -18.83 -12.64
C ALA A 384 40.55 -18.37 -14.03
N LYS A 385 41.15 -19.26 -14.78
CA LYS A 385 41.55 -18.99 -16.16
C LYS A 385 40.35 -19.05 -17.10
N ASP A 386 40.29 -18.13 -18.05
CA ASP A 386 39.18 -18.10 -19.04
C ASP A 386 39.36 -19.18 -20.10
N ILE A 387 38.69 -20.28 -19.91
CA ILE A 387 38.66 -21.40 -20.84
C ILE A 387 37.50 -21.38 -21.83
N ARG A 388 36.71 -20.32 -21.83
CA ARG A 388 35.53 -20.21 -22.73
C ARG A 388 36.00 -20.13 -24.19
N GLY A 389 35.24 -20.77 -25.08
CA GLY A 389 35.52 -20.86 -26.51
C GLY A 389 35.03 -22.15 -27.13
N ASN A 390 35.33 -22.36 -28.35
CA ASN A 390 35.07 -23.62 -29.05
C ASN A 390 36.37 -24.40 -29.15
N TYR A 391 36.28 -25.72 -28.94
CA TYR A 391 37.42 -26.64 -28.93
C TYR A 391 37.13 -27.86 -29.77
N ASP A 392 38.22 -28.41 -30.35
CA ASP A 392 38.24 -29.74 -30.86
C ASP A 392 38.70 -30.68 -29.72
N LEU A 393 37.77 -31.44 -29.18
CA LEU A 393 38.02 -32.39 -28.09
C LEU A 393 38.30 -33.78 -28.65
N THR A 394 39.37 -34.37 -28.20
CA THR A 394 39.72 -35.75 -28.49
C THR A 394 39.78 -36.56 -27.17
N ILE A 395 39.03 -37.65 -27.08
CA ILE A 395 39.07 -38.58 -25.95
C ILE A 395 39.49 -39.94 -26.52
N ASP A 396 40.69 -40.39 -26.15
CA ASP A 396 41.33 -41.50 -26.79
C ASP A 396 41.47 -41.28 -28.29
N ASN A 397 40.73 -41.97 -29.16
CA ASN A 397 40.67 -41.77 -30.60
C ASN A 397 39.40 -41.14 -31.11
N GLU A 398 38.44 -40.83 -30.25
CA GLU A 398 37.14 -40.23 -30.61
C GLU A 398 37.21 -38.71 -30.60
N LYS A 399 36.63 -38.07 -31.63
CA LYS A 399 36.65 -36.62 -31.82
C LYS A 399 35.25 -36.03 -31.55
N PHE A 400 35.23 -34.90 -30.85
CA PHE A 400 34.04 -34.15 -30.49
C PHE A 400 34.27 -32.64 -30.72
N LYS A 401 33.19 -31.92 -30.91
CA LYS A 401 33.21 -30.45 -30.76
C LYS A 401 32.81 -30.11 -29.36
N TRP A 402 33.58 -29.26 -28.70
CA TRP A 402 33.30 -28.86 -27.30
C TRP A 402 33.18 -27.35 -27.21
N LYS A 403 31.98 -26.84 -26.97
CA LYS A 403 31.73 -25.44 -26.69
C LYS A 403 31.72 -25.22 -25.20
N ILE A 404 32.56 -24.29 -24.73
CA ILE A 404 32.61 -23.85 -23.34
C ILE A 404 32.13 -22.37 -23.34
N ASP A 405 31.01 -22.10 -22.67
CA ASP A 405 30.42 -20.79 -22.50
C ASP A 405 30.07 -20.49 -21.03
N GLY A 406 29.19 -19.53 -20.73
CA GLY A 406 28.82 -19.15 -19.37
C GLY A 406 29.81 -18.17 -18.74
N GLU A 407 29.98 -18.22 -17.42
CA GLU A 407 30.89 -17.36 -16.67
C GLU A 407 32.30 -17.98 -16.59
N VAL A 408 33.33 -17.14 -16.43
CA VAL A 408 34.75 -17.64 -16.36
C VAL A 408 34.93 -18.61 -15.21
N ALA A 409 34.39 -18.28 -14.01
CA ALA A 409 34.53 -19.12 -12.83
C ALA A 409 33.48 -20.24 -12.77
N ALA A 410 32.44 -20.18 -13.61
CA ALA A 410 31.38 -21.21 -13.66
C ALA A 410 31.02 -21.50 -15.12
N PRO A 411 31.96 -22.06 -15.90
CA PRO A 411 31.74 -22.32 -17.30
C PRO A 411 30.73 -23.45 -17.52
N LYS A 412 30.01 -23.36 -18.63
CA LYS A 412 29.05 -24.35 -19.11
C LYS A 412 29.64 -25.15 -20.26
N SER A 413 29.29 -26.41 -20.35
CA SER A 413 29.79 -27.37 -21.37
C SER A 413 28.66 -27.77 -22.30
N GLU A 414 28.91 -27.68 -23.59
CA GLU A 414 28.11 -28.32 -24.63
C GLU A 414 29.05 -29.14 -25.51
N ILE A 415 28.92 -30.47 -25.51
CA ILE A 415 29.69 -31.40 -26.31
C ILE A 415 28.81 -31.92 -27.45
N THR A 416 29.36 -31.95 -28.67
CA THR A 416 28.66 -32.43 -29.88
C THR A 416 29.51 -33.51 -30.53
N ALA A 417 28.93 -34.66 -30.81
CA ALA A 417 29.57 -35.74 -31.56
C ALA A 417 29.73 -35.43 -33.03
N ALA A 418 30.52 -36.25 -33.72
CA ALA A 418 30.75 -36.10 -35.14
C ALA A 418 29.49 -36.13 -36.03
N ASP A 419 28.43 -36.84 -35.54
CA ASP A 419 27.11 -36.91 -36.18
C ASP A 419 26.18 -35.74 -35.81
N SER A 420 26.72 -34.66 -35.26
CA SER A 420 26.03 -33.46 -34.78
C SER A 420 25.06 -33.66 -33.62
N LYS A 421 25.05 -34.84 -32.98
CA LYS A 421 24.25 -35.08 -31.78
C LYS A 421 24.86 -34.43 -30.56
N LYS A 422 24.06 -33.69 -29.81
CA LYS A 422 24.42 -33.08 -28.52
C LYS A 422 24.51 -34.13 -27.43
N ILE A 423 25.60 -34.12 -26.67
CA ILE A 423 25.87 -35.03 -25.56
C ILE A 423 25.75 -34.27 -24.27
N LYS A 424 24.93 -34.80 -23.33
CA LYS A 424 24.77 -34.17 -22.01
C LYS A 424 26.09 -34.23 -21.26
N SER A 425 26.58 -33.05 -20.87
CA SER A 425 27.81 -32.91 -20.09
C SER A 425 27.64 -31.90 -18.96
N LYS A 426 28.40 -32.08 -17.88
CA LYS A 426 28.49 -31.12 -16.78
C LYS A 426 29.96 -30.81 -16.53
N LEU A 427 30.30 -29.54 -16.67
CA LEU A 427 31.67 -29.04 -16.43
C LEU A 427 31.72 -28.37 -15.05
N THR A 428 32.80 -28.61 -14.33
CA THR A 428 33.13 -27.94 -13.06
C THR A 428 34.56 -27.45 -13.12
N LEU A 429 34.79 -26.22 -12.70
CA LEU A 429 36.10 -25.58 -12.59
C LEU A 429 36.37 -25.20 -11.14
N SER A 430 37.48 -25.64 -10.57
CA SER A 430 37.89 -25.30 -9.21
C SER A 430 39.40 -25.28 -9.08
N ASN A 431 40.00 -24.17 -8.62
CA ASN A 431 41.44 -23.98 -8.46
C ASN A 431 42.23 -24.37 -9.73
N ASN A 432 41.72 -23.98 -10.91
CA ASN A 432 42.24 -24.36 -12.21
C ASN A 432 42.22 -25.89 -12.54
N TRP A 433 41.54 -26.67 -11.73
CA TRP A 433 41.21 -28.05 -12.08
C TRP A 433 39.86 -28.06 -12.81
N LEU A 434 39.91 -28.61 -14.02
CA LEU A 434 38.74 -28.86 -14.83
C LEU A 434 38.26 -30.29 -14.62
N SER A 435 36.99 -30.46 -14.35
CA SER A 435 36.34 -31.77 -14.28
C SER A 435 35.08 -31.75 -15.14
N THR A 436 34.93 -32.71 -16.02
CA THR A 436 33.77 -32.87 -16.90
C THR A 436 33.20 -34.26 -16.82
N VAL A 437 31.86 -34.33 -16.59
CA VAL A 437 31.13 -35.59 -16.60
C VAL A 437 30.27 -35.62 -17.87
N ILE A 438 30.43 -36.67 -18.66
CA ILE A 438 29.74 -36.85 -19.96
C ILE A 438 28.83 -38.06 -19.85
N LYS A 439 27.56 -37.89 -20.17
CA LYS A 439 26.59 -38.98 -20.21
C LYS A 439 26.60 -39.64 -21.60
N PRO A 440 26.78 -41.01 -21.73
CA PRO A 440 26.66 -41.66 -23.01
C PRO A 440 25.29 -41.43 -23.67
N ASN A 441 25.26 -41.30 -24.99
CA ASN A 441 24.03 -41.21 -25.77
C ASN A 441 23.27 -42.57 -25.81
N ASP A 442 23.97 -43.66 -25.59
CA ASP A 442 23.39 -44.99 -25.54
C ASP A 442 22.69 -45.21 -24.19
N THR A 443 21.38 -45.33 -24.23
CA THR A 443 20.52 -45.49 -23.03
C THR A 443 20.74 -46.81 -22.31
N THR A 444 21.41 -47.82 -22.92
CA THR A 444 21.78 -49.08 -22.30
C THR A 444 23.01 -48.92 -21.39
N LYS A 445 23.78 -47.85 -21.53
CA LYS A 445 24.95 -47.55 -20.72
C LYS A 445 24.61 -46.69 -19.53
N THR A 446 24.80 -47.23 -18.34
CA THR A 446 24.46 -46.55 -17.06
C THR A 446 25.61 -45.72 -16.50
N ASN A 447 26.87 -45.96 -16.90
CA ASN A 447 28.05 -45.28 -16.39
C ASN A 447 28.37 -44.01 -17.21
N PHE A 448 29.15 -43.10 -16.62
CA PHE A 448 29.56 -41.85 -17.23
C PHE A 448 31.04 -41.87 -17.63
N THR A 449 31.41 -41.19 -18.69
CA THR A 449 32.76 -40.80 -18.94
C THR A 449 33.14 -39.57 -18.13
N ARG A 450 34.27 -39.58 -17.45
CA ARG A 450 34.74 -38.50 -16.57
C ARG A 450 36.09 -38.03 -17.00
N LEU A 451 36.23 -36.73 -17.23
CA LEU A 451 37.49 -36.08 -17.61
C LEU A 451 37.99 -35.25 -16.45
N ILE A 452 39.28 -35.26 -16.21
CA ILE A 452 39.97 -34.36 -15.28
C ILE A 452 41.24 -33.82 -15.92
N GLY A 453 41.53 -32.53 -15.73
CA GLY A 453 42.77 -31.89 -16.20
C GLY A 453 43.10 -30.65 -15.43
N TYR A 454 44.36 -30.35 -15.29
CA TYR A 454 44.80 -29.06 -14.74
C TYR A 454 45.02 -28.08 -15.90
N ILE A 455 44.51 -26.87 -15.76
CA ILE A 455 44.59 -25.85 -16.81
C ILE A 455 45.95 -25.14 -16.70
N GLU A 456 46.90 -25.58 -17.48
CA GLU A 456 48.19 -24.89 -17.61
C GLU A 456 48.05 -23.69 -18.56
N ASN A 457 47.40 -23.94 -19.69
CA ASN A 457 47.16 -22.92 -20.71
C ASN A 457 45.69 -23.03 -21.22
N THR A 458 45.14 -21.91 -21.69
CA THR A 458 43.74 -21.85 -22.10
C THR A 458 43.49 -22.17 -23.58
N GLN A 459 44.57 -22.41 -24.35
CA GLN A 459 44.50 -22.79 -25.77
C GLN A 459 44.47 -24.30 -25.95
N ASP A 460 45.19 -25.02 -25.07
CA ASP A 460 45.32 -26.47 -25.10
C ASP A 460 45.00 -27.04 -23.72
N LEU A 461 43.86 -27.67 -23.64
CA LEU A 461 43.40 -28.32 -22.41
C LEU A 461 43.69 -29.83 -22.55
N SER A 462 44.17 -30.46 -21.50
CA SER A 462 44.47 -31.91 -21.53
C SER A 462 44.39 -32.53 -20.15
N GLY A 463 44.34 -33.87 -20.12
CA GLY A 463 44.32 -34.59 -18.86
C GLY A 463 43.99 -36.08 -19.03
N LYS A 464 43.50 -36.65 -17.96
CA LYS A 464 43.04 -38.07 -17.92
C LYS A 464 41.52 -38.15 -18.04
N ALA A 465 41.04 -39.17 -18.70
CA ALA A 465 39.63 -39.56 -18.72
C ALA A 465 39.47 -41.00 -18.25
N VAL A 466 38.36 -41.25 -17.56
CA VAL A 466 37.87 -42.60 -17.25
C VAL A 466 36.61 -42.81 -18.07
N LEU A 467 36.68 -43.72 -19.03
CA LEU A 467 35.55 -44.07 -19.90
C LEU A 467 34.44 -44.74 -19.11
N PHE A 468 33.21 -44.77 -19.67
CA PHE A 468 32.07 -45.46 -19.07
C PHE A 468 32.28 -46.91 -18.71
N ASN A 469 33.24 -47.60 -19.34
CA ASN A 469 33.66 -49.00 -19.09
C ASN A 469 34.77 -49.13 -18.04
N GLY A 470 35.23 -47.98 -17.44
CA GLY A 470 36.29 -47.97 -16.43
C GLY A 470 37.71 -47.85 -17.01
N THR A 471 37.91 -47.83 -18.32
CA THR A 471 39.25 -47.71 -18.95
C THR A 471 39.77 -46.27 -18.76
N GLU A 472 41.03 -46.15 -18.31
CA GLU A 472 41.73 -44.87 -18.26
C GLU A 472 42.38 -44.57 -19.62
N VAL A 473 42.13 -43.37 -20.14
CA VAL A 473 42.68 -42.85 -21.40
C VAL A 473 43.13 -41.40 -21.23
N LYS A 474 43.80 -40.86 -22.21
CA LYS A 474 44.13 -39.44 -22.28
C LYS A 474 43.06 -38.70 -23.06
N TRP A 475 42.86 -37.45 -22.72
CA TRP A 475 42.06 -36.51 -23.51
C TRP A 475 42.82 -35.23 -23.74
N SER A 476 42.51 -34.58 -24.87
CA SER A 476 43.01 -33.23 -25.21
C SER A 476 41.95 -32.43 -25.92
N ALA A 477 41.99 -31.11 -25.76
CA ALA A 477 41.08 -30.18 -26.46
C ALA A 477 41.85 -28.94 -26.90
N ILE A 478 41.84 -28.68 -28.21
CA ILE A 478 42.53 -27.55 -28.84
C ILE A 478 41.50 -26.48 -29.17
N LYS A 479 41.75 -25.26 -28.71
CA LYS A 479 40.85 -24.13 -28.97
C LYS A 479 40.86 -23.76 -30.44
N THR A 480 39.70 -23.80 -31.08
CA THR A 480 39.50 -23.46 -32.49
C THR A 480 38.98 -22.00 -32.65
N SER A 481 38.27 -21.46 -31.66
CA SER A 481 37.90 -20.06 -31.65
C SER A 481 37.67 -19.55 -30.22
N PRO A 482 37.98 -18.28 -29.95
CA PRO A 482 37.70 -17.67 -28.67
C PRO A 482 36.17 -17.59 -28.41
N TYR A 483 35.81 -17.44 -27.12
CA TYR A 483 34.44 -17.15 -26.74
C TYR A 483 34.07 -15.76 -27.33
N VAL A 484 33.05 -15.75 -28.16
CA VAL A 484 32.41 -14.52 -28.59
C VAL A 484 31.06 -14.50 -27.86
N LYS A 485 30.88 -13.58 -26.92
CA LYS A 485 29.57 -13.34 -26.37
C LYS A 485 28.64 -13.05 -27.52
N ALA A 486 27.55 -13.82 -27.67
CA ALA A 486 26.55 -13.52 -28.68
C ALA A 486 26.17 -12.05 -28.50
N VAL A 487 26.53 -11.25 -29.49
CA VAL A 487 26.07 -9.87 -29.58
C VAL A 487 24.57 -10.01 -29.76
N ASP A 488 23.82 -9.68 -28.73
CA ASP A 488 22.39 -9.52 -28.87
C ASP A 488 22.22 -8.45 -29.99
N SER A 489 21.92 -8.91 -31.21
CA SER A 489 21.76 -8.06 -32.38
C SER A 489 20.55 -7.15 -32.29
N THR A 490 19.82 -7.25 -31.18
CA THR A 490 18.84 -6.29 -30.72
C THR A 490 19.53 -5.27 -29.79
N LYS A 491 20.50 -4.48 -30.34
CA LYS A 491 20.69 -3.12 -29.82
C LYS A 491 19.45 -2.33 -30.19
N VAL A 492 18.38 -2.60 -29.48
CA VAL A 492 17.29 -1.67 -29.37
C VAL A 492 17.87 -0.45 -28.64
N GLU A 493 17.90 0.65 -29.36
CA GLU A 493 18.15 1.97 -28.77
C GLU A 493 17.41 2.12 -27.45
N LYS A 494 18.02 2.88 -26.53
CA LYS A 494 17.46 3.29 -25.26
C LYS A 494 16.19 4.14 -25.43
N ASN A 495 15.13 3.57 -25.95
CA ASN A 495 13.79 4.13 -25.80
C ASN A 495 13.07 3.36 -24.69
N ASN A 496 13.54 3.55 -23.44
CA ASN A 496 12.68 3.34 -22.29
C ASN A 496 11.64 4.46 -22.34
N ASN A 497 10.61 4.31 -23.18
CA ASN A 497 9.49 5.23 -23.20
C ASN A 497 8.69 5.01 -21.93
N VAL A 498 9.11 5.71 -20.88
CA VAL A 498 8.42 5.69 -19.60
C VAL A 498 7.20 6.59 -19.70
N MET A 499 6.03 6.06 -19.45
CA MET A 499 4.80 6.85 -19.47
C MET A 499 4.80 7.91 -18.37
N PRO A 500 4.21 9.08 -18.63
CA PRO A 500 4.11 10.12 -17.61
C PRO A 500 3.27 9.65 -16.42
N ILE A 501 3.61 10.15 -15.24
CA ILE A 501 2.81 9.92 -14.02
C ILE A 501 1.58 10.84 -14.08
N THR A 502 0.40 10.29 -13.81
CA THR A 502 -0.85 11.03 -13.72
C THR A 502 -1.37 11.09 -12.29
N PHE A 503 -2.31 11.98 -12.02
CA PHE A 503 -2.94 12.17 -10.72
C PHE A 503 -4.46 11.89 -10.81
N PRO A 504 -4.97 10.76 -10.21
CA PRO A 504 -4.20 9.62 -9.72
C PRO A 504 -3.52 8.84 -10.87
N ASN A 505 -2.59 7.93 -10.56
CA ASN A 505 -1.84 7.19 -11.59
C ASN A 505 -2.63 5.97 -12.13
N VAL A 506 -3.88 6.21 -12.45
CA VAL A 506 -4.84 5.25 -13.01
C VAL A 506 -5.48 5.80 -14.28
N ALA A 507 -6.40 5.06 -14.90
CA ALA A 507 -7.17 5.58 -16.03
C ALA A 507 -7.88 6.90 -15.65
N TYR A 508 -8.00 7.80 -16.60
CA TYR A 508 -8.59 9.16 -16.44
C TYR A 508 -7.87 10.08 -15.45
N GLY A 509 -6.66 9.71 -14.98
CA GLY A 509 -5.85 10.61 -14.17
C GLY A 509 -5.33 11.80 -14.97
N ASN A 510 -5.20 12.94 -14.32
CA ASN A 510 -4.73 14.18 -14.93
C ASN A 510 -3.20 14.27 -14.90
N LEU A 511 -2.57 14.80 -15.95
CA LEU A 511 -1.13 15.09 -15.98
C LEU A 511 -0.74 16.21 -14.98
N LYS A 512 -1.66 17.12 -14.72
CA LYS A 512 -1.53 18.20 -13.73
C LYS A 512 -2.82 18.25 -12.92
N LYS A 513 -2.71 18.56 -11.64
CA LYS A 513 -3.92 18.82 -10.80
C LYS A 513 -4.72 19.96 -11.44
N PRO A 514 -6.05 19.80 -11.59
CA PRO A 514 -6.89 20.87 -12.08
C PRO A 514 -6.93 22.01 -11.06
N GLU A 515 -7.10 23.24 -11.57
CA GLU A 515 -7.08 24.45 -10.76
C GLU A 515 -8.43 25.15 -10.78
N THR A 516 -8.67 26.07 -9.84
CA THR A 516 -9.88 26.88 -9.77
C THR A 516 -9.97 27.82 -10.96
N GLU A 517 -11.12 27.83 -11.61
CA GLU A 517 -11.41 28.68 -12.77
C GLU A 517 -12.45 29.75 -12.45
N THR A 518 -12.38 30.89 -13.16
CA THR A 518 -13.49 31.83 -13.20
C THR A 518 -14.36 31.50 -14.40
N ILE A 519 -15.59 31.04 -14.17
CA ILE A 519 -16.52 30.60 -15.23
C ILE A 519 -17.85 31.38 -15.13
N LEU A 520 -18.34 31.82 -16.28
CA LEU A 520 -19.67 32.44 -16.41
C LEU A 520 -20.57 31.52 -17.27
N PHE A 521 -21.51 30.86 -16.62
CA PHE A 521 -22.57 30.13 -17.30
C PHE A 521 -23.65 31.11 -17.73
N LYS A 522 -23.98 31.14 -19.03
CA LYS A 522 -24.95 32.11 -19.62
C LYS A 522 -26.23 31.40 -20.04
N ASN A 523 -27.34 32.04 -19.74
CA ASN A 523 -28.68 31.67 -20.22
C ASN A 523 -29.17 30.28 -19.79
N ALA A 524 -28.74 29.79 -18.63
CA ALA A 524 -29.12 28.48 -18.09
C ALA A 524 -30.54 28.49 -17.48
N THR A 525 -31.15 27.28 -17.42
CA THR A 525 -32.24 27.01 -16.49
C THR A 525 -31.60 26.62 -15.14
N VAL A 526 -31.67 27.53 -14.14
CA VAL A 526 -30.97 27.37 -12.86
C VAL A 526 -31.89 26.84 -11.79
N TRP A 527 -31.60 25.66 -11.25
CA TRP A 527 -32.29 25.03 -10.11
C TRP A 527 -31.67 25.52 -8.80
N THR A 528 -32.27 26.53 -8.19
CA THR A 528 -31.64 27.19 -7.05
C THR A 528 -31.68 26.35 -5.78
N ASN A 529 -32.68 25.51 -5.57
CA ASN A 529 -33.05 24.86 -4.29
C ASN A 529 -33.32 25.89 -3.15
N GLU A 530 -33.50 27.14 -3.49
CA GLU A 530 -33.87 28.25 -2.58
C GLU A 530 -35.28 28.71 -2.87
N LYS A 531 -35.77 29.75 -2.19
CA LYS A 531 -37.13 30.29 -2.37
C LYS A 531 -37.41 30.82 -3.77
N GLU A 532 -36.39 31.16 -4.51
CA GLU A 532 -36.47 31.66 -5.88
C GLU A 532 -36.89 30.55 -6.87
N GLY A 533 -36.82 29.26 -6.49
CA GLY A 533 -37.20 28.14 -7.33
C GLY A 533 -36.31 27.93 -8.56
N ILE A 534 -36.92 27.56 -9.69
CA ILE A 534 -36.23 27.39 -10.97
C ILE A 534 -36.26 28.73 -11.74
N LEU A 535 -35.07 29.20 -12.12
CA LEU A 535 -34.90 30.45 -12.86
C LEU A 535 -34.51 30.17 -14.30
N GLU A 536 -35.27 30.64 -15.26
CA GLU A 536 -34.99 30.49 -16.70
C GLU A 536 -34.07 31.62 -17.23
N GLU A 537 -33.29 31.28 -18.28
CA GLU A 537 -32.40 32.19 -18.98
C GLU A 537 -31.56 33.05 -18.02
N THR A 538 -30.95 32.36 -17.04
CA THR A 538 -30.22 33.00 -15.94
C THR A 538 -28.74 32.73 -16.03
N ASP A 539 -27.94 33.76 -15.78
CA ASP A 539 -26.48 33.69 -15.73
C ASP A 539 -26.01 33.35 -14.31
N VAL A 540 -24.97 32.52 -14.20
CA VAL A 540 -24.29 32.22 -12.93
C VAL A 540 -22.80 32.42 -13.08
N LEU A 541 -22.22 33.33 -12.29
CA LEU A 541 -20.79 33.58 -12.24
C LEU A 541 -20.15 32.79 -11.08
N VAL A 542 -19.18 31.96 -11.42
CA VAL A 542 -18.27 31.28 -10.46
C VAL A 542 -16.95 32.03 -10.44
N LYS A 543 -16.48 32.39 -9.24
CA LYS A 543 -15.19 33.06 -9.04
C LYS A 543 -14.60 32.72 -7.67
N ASN A 544 -13.29 32.43 -7.62
CA ASN A 544 -12.58 32.08 -6.38
C ASN A 544 -13.21 30.89 -5.63
N GLY A 545 -13.68 29.91 -6.37
CA GLY A 545 -14.28 28.70 -5.79
C GLY A 545 -15.71 28.86 -5.27
N LYS A 546 -16.33 30.05 -5.46
CA LYS A 546 -17.66 30.38 -4.94
C LYS A 546 -18.62 30.80 -6.05
N ILE A 547 -19.90 30.68 -5.77
CA ILE A 547 -20.95 31.31 -6.57
C ILE A 547 -20.92 32.81 -6.27
N ALA A 548 -20.43 33.59 -7.22
CA ALA A 548 -20.20 35.02 -7.02
C ALA A 548 -21.42 35.89 -7.36
N SER A 549 -22.20 35.52 -8.40
CA SER A 549 -23.36 36.25 -8.82
C SER A 549 -24.35 35.36 -9.56
N ILE A 550 -25.63 35.67 -9.43
CA ILE A 550 -26.77 35.03 -10.11
C ILE A 550 -27.68 36.15 -10.64
N GLY A 551 -28.07 36.10 -11.92
CA GLY A 551 -28.94 37.11 -12.51
C GLY A 551 -28.90 37.09 -14.02
N LYS A 552 -29.37 38.17 -14.65
CA LYS A 552 -29.32 38.33 -16.13
C LYS A 552 -28.23 39.31 -16.53
N ASN A 553 -27.69 39.13 -17.73
CA ASN A 553 -26.69 40.02 -18.36
C ASN A 553 -25.40 40.22 -17.51
N ILE A 554 -24.99 39.18 -16.76
CA ILE A 554 -23.73 39.23 -16.02
C ILE A 554 -22.55 39.18 -17.01
N SER A 555 -21.53 39.99 -16.73
CA SER A 555 -20.25 39.97 -17.46
C SER A 555 -19.07 40.03 -16.51
N ASP A 556 -18.03 39.30 -16.80
CA ASP A 556 -16.71 39.34 -16.14
C ASP A 556 -15.63 39.10 -17.20
N ALA A 557 -14.74 40.05 -17.39
CA ALA A 557 -13.71 39.97 -18.41
C ALA A 557 -12.68 38.85 -18.18
N SER A 558 -12.58 38.33 -16.93
CA SER A 558 -11.67 37.21 -16.58
C SER A 558 -12.33 35.83 -16.70
N ALA A 559 -13.63 35.79 -17.00
CA ALA A 559 -14.38 34.53 -16.98
C ALA A 559 -14.33 33.81 -18.34
N THR A 560 -14.12 32.50 -18.29
CA THR A 560 -14.45 31.60 -19.40
C THR A 560 -15.98 31.54 -19.52
N VAL A 561 -16.50 31.96 -20.67
CA VAL A 561 -17.94 31.95 -20.90
C VAL A 561 -18.39 30.59 -21.41
N VAL A 562 -19.38 29.99 -20.74
CA VAL A 562 -20.05 28.75 -21.14
C VAL A 562 -21.47 29.07 -21.54
N ASP A 563 -21.82 28.87 -22.81
CA ASP A 563 -23.21 28.99 -23.27
C ASP A 563 -24.01 27.78 -22.73
N ALA A 564 -24.96 28.05 -21.85
CA ALA A 564 -25.83 27.10 -21.22
C ALA A 564 -27.29 27.22 -21.68
N LYS A 565 -27.54 27.89 -22.82
CA LYS A 565 -28.88 28.00 -23.39
C LYS A 565 -29.50 26.64 -23.65
N GLY A 566 -30.69 26.41 -23.10
CA GLY A 566 -31.40 25.13 -23.18
C GLY A 566 -30.81 24.01 -22.29
N LYS A 567 -29.84 24.37 -21.44
CA LYS A 567 -29.23 23.44 -20.47
C LYS A 567 -29.66 23.81 -19.05
N HIS A 568 -29.51 22.86 -18.14
CA HIS A 568 -29.86 23.01 -16.74
C HIS A 568 -28.62 23.10 -15.87
N LEU A 569 -28.62 24.02 -14.92
CA LEU A 569 -27.56 24.22 -13.95
C LEU A 569 -28.10 23.93 -12.56
N THR A 570 -27.47 23.01 -11.85
CA THR A 570 -27.92 22.59 -10.50
C THR A 570 -26.75 22.69 -9.52
N SER A 571 -27.04 22.68 -8.21
CA SER A 571 -26.04 22.26 -7.22
C SER A 571 -25.65 20.82 -7.46
N GLY A 572 -24.44 20.46 -7.05
CA GLY A 572 -23.97 19.08 -7.10
C GLY A 572 -24.84 18.13 -6.28
N ILE A 573 -24.97 16.91 -6.74
CA ILE A 573 -25.62 15.83 -5.99
C ILE A 573 -24.78 15.49 -4.78
N ILE A 574 -25.45 15.20 -3.66
CA ILE A 574 -24.85 14.78 -2.40
C ILE A 574 -25.41 13.41 -2.05
N ASP A 575 -24.53 12.41 -1.95
CA ASP A 575 -24.91 11.07 -1.51
C ASP A 575 -24.69 10.93 0.00
N GLU A 576 -25.76 10.84 0.75
CA GLU A 576 -25.72 10.76 2.21
C GLU A 576 -25.16 9.40 2.71
N HIS A 577 -25.10 8.38 1.83
CA HIS A 577 -24.65 7.05 2.21
C HIS A 577 -23.90 6.35 1.10
N SER A 578 -22.58 6.26 1.24
CA SER A 578 -21.72 5.62 0.26
C SER A 578 -20.61 4.79 0.91
N HIS A 579 -20.17 3.74 0.20
CA HIS A 579 -19.07 2.87 0.59
C HIS A 579 -17.95 2.80 -0.46
N ILE A 580 -17.99 3.64 -1.52
CA ILE A 580 -16.88 3.74 -2.49
C ILE A 580 -15.67 4.43 -1.84
N ALA A 581 -14.54 4.36 -2.50
CA ALA A 581 -13.31 5.03 -2.07
C ALA A 581 -12.86 4.69 -0.63
N ILE A 582 -13.07 3.45 -0.20
CA ILE A 582 -12.62 2.93 1.09
C ILE A 582 -11.62 1.80 0.85
N SER A 583 -10.50 1.81 1.55
CA SER A 583 -9.45 0.78 1.44
C SER A 583 -9.65 -0.34 2.45
N ASN A 584 -9.46 -1.59 1.99
CA ASN A 584 -9.36 -2.78 2.84
C ASN A 584 -10.55 -2.91 3.81
N GLY A 585 -11.76 -2.77 3.27
CA GLY A 585 -12.99 -3.05 3.94
C GLY A 585 -13.72 -1.88 4.60
N VAL A 586 -15.02 -2.04 4.70
CA VAL A 586 -15.94 -1.04 5.26
C VAL A 586 -16.37 -1.38 6.70
N ASN A 587 -16.14 -2.59 7.14
CA ASN A 587 -16.55 -3.06 8.47
C ASN A 587 -15.33 -3.37 9.36
N GLU A 588 -15.39 -2.97 10.62
CA GLU A 588 -14.61 -3.55 11.70
C GLU A 588 -15.54 -4.47 12.50
N GLY A 589 -15.62 -5.73 12.08
CA GLY A 589 -16.59 -6.70 12.62
C GLY A 589 -16.13 -7.44 13.87
N GLY A 590 -14.91 -7.20 14.36
CA GLY A 590 -14.31 -7.93 15.47
C GLY A 590 -15.00 -7.75 16.82
N HIS A 591 -15.68 -6.61 17.03
CA HIS A 591 -16.43 -6.28 18.24
C HIS A 591 -17.88 -5.88 17.91
N ASN A 592 -18.74 -5.78 18.91
CA ASN A 592 -20.12 -5.30 18.75
C ASN A 592 -20.25 -3.77 18.84
N SER A 593 -19.19 -3.10 19.22
CA SER A 593 -18.97 -1.67 19.05
C SER A 593 -17.57 -1.43 18.49
N SER A 594 -17.45 -0.56 17.53
CA SER A 594 -16.19 -0.13 16.92
C SER A 594 -16.14 1.41 16.78
N ALA A 595 -16.65 2.12 17.80
CA ALA A 595 -16.71 3.57 17.81
C ALA A 595 -15.33 4.24 17.74
N GLU A 596 -14.26 3.53 18.07
CA GLU A 596 -12.88 3.99 17.99
C GLU A 596 -12.33 4.10 16.56
N VAL A 597 -12.91 3.38 15.59
CA VAL A 597 -12.41 3.42 14.21
C VAL A 597 -12.96 4.64 13.45
N THR A 598 -12.30 5.00 12.35
CA THR A 598 -12.78 6.09 11.49
C THR A 598 -12.50 5.80 10.02
N ILE A 599 -13.50 6.06 9.18
CA ILE A 599 -13.38 5.96 7.71
C ILE A 599 -12.39 6.99 7.16
N GLN A 600 -12.17 8.12 7.85
CA GLN A 600 -11.18 9.14 7.43
C GLN A 600 -9.76 8.56 7.28
N ASP A 601 -9.44 7.50 8.00
CA ASP A 601 -8.14 6.85 7.94
C ASP A 601 -7.94 5.98 6.71
N VAL A 602 -9.03 5.51 6.12
CA VAL A 602 -9.01 4.51 5.06
C VAL A 602 -9.54 5.01 3.71
N VAL A 603 -9.73 6.32 3.57
CA VAL A 603 -10.13 6.90 2.28
C VAL A 603 -9.12 6.53 1.20
N ASN A 604 -9.64 6.02 0.07
CA ASN A 604 -8.90 5.67 -1.13
C ASN A 604 -9.15 6.70 -2.23
N SER A 605 -8.24 7.65 -2.37
CA SER A 605 -8.34 8.72 -3.36
C SER A 605 -8.10 8.29 -4.82
N GLU A 606 -7.87 6.99 -5.07
CA GLU A 606 -7.57 6.44 -6.39
C GLU A 606 -8.67 5.52 -6.92
N ASP A 607 -9.79 5.40 -6.20
CA ASP A 607 -10.92 4.61 -6.65
C ASP A 607 -11.58 5.25 -7.87
N ILE A 608 -11.70 4.49 -8.95
CA ILE A 608 -12.32 4.94 -10.20
C ILE A 608 -13.79 5.33 -10.03
N ASN A 609 -14.46 4.82 -9.01
CA ASN A 609 -15.85 5.17 -8.73
C ASN A 609 -15.99 6.66 -8.40
N ILE A 610 -14.96 7.32 -7.87
CA ILE A 610 -14.93 8.78 -7.70
C ILE A 610 -15.15 9.49 -9.05
N TYR A 611 -14.43 9.06 -10.10
CA TYR A 611 -14.58 9.64 -11.43
C TYR A 611 -15.96 9.35 -12.05
N ARG A 612 -16.49 8.16 -11.78
CA ARG A 612 -17.82 7.74 -12.24
C ARG A 612 -18.93 8.56 -11.55
N ASP A 613 -18.80 8.84 -10.26
CA ASP A 613 -19.71 9.71 -9.51
C ASP A 613 -19.70 11.15 -10.06
N LEU A 614 -18.52 11.68 -10.33
CA LEU A 614 -18.39 13.00 -10.98
C LEU A 614 -19.10 13.02 -12.34
N ALA A 615 -19.01 11.94 -13.13
CA ALA A 615 -19.74 11.81 -14.39
C ALA A 615 -21.27 11.71 -14.19
N GLY A 616 -21.73 11.32 -13.02
CA GLY A 616 -23.13 11.32 -12.58
C GLY A 616 -23.58 12.61 -11.90
N GLY A 617 -22.67 13.60 -11.77
CA GLY A 617 -22.99 14.88 -11.11
C GLY A 617 -22.90 14.86 -9.59
N VAL A 618 -22.34 13.80 -8.99
CA VAL A 618 -22.13 13.72 -7.53
C VAL A 618 -20.87 14.47 -7.17
N THR A 619 -20.97 15.38 -6.21
CA THR A 619 -19.85 16.23 -5.77
C THR A 619 -19.37 15.92 -4.36
N THR A 620 -20.27 15.40 -3.52
CA THR A 620 -20.02 15.17 -2.10
C THR A 620 -20.67 13.86 -1.69
N SER A 621 -20.01 13.09 -0.82
CA SER A 621 -20.61 11.89 -0.22
C SER A 621 -20.23 11.76 1.24
N GLN A 622 -21.12 11.14 2.04
CA GLN A 622 -20.77 10.63 3.36
C GLN A 622 -20.31 9.18 3.22
N LEU A 623 -19.06 8.92 3.60
CA LEU A 623 -18.48 7.59 3.65
C LEU A 623 -18.69 6.99 5.04
N LEU A 624 -19.34 5.85 5.09
CA LEU A 624 -19.80 5.24 6.32
C LEU A 624 -19.12 3.89 6.57
N HIS A 625 -18.99 3.55 7.85
CA HIS A 625 -18.77 2.18 8.29
C HIS A 625 -19.95 1.31 7.83
N GLY A 626 -19.73 0.05 7.50
CA GLY A 626 -20.80 -0.89 7.20
C GLY A 626 -21.71 -1.16 8.39
N SER A 627 -22.66 -2.05 8.25
CA SER A 627 -23.69 -2.33 9.27
C SER A 627 -23.44 -3.58 10.11
N ALA A 628 -22.18 -4.04 10.22
CA ALA A 628 -21.84 -5.24 10.99
C ALA A 628 -22.10 -5.11 12.51
N ASN A 629 -21.99 -3.90 13.05
CA ASN A 629 -22.07 -3.62 14.48
C ASN A 629 -23.26 -2.72 14.82
N PRO A 630 -23.92 -2.92 15.99
CA PRO A 630 -24.89 -1.95 16.50
C PRO A 630 -24.28 -0.54 16.59
N ILE A 631 -23.07 -0.42 17.13
CA ILE A 631 -22.29 0.82 17.16
C ILE A 631 -21.10 0.60 16.23
N GLY A 632 -21.13 1.23 15.06
CA GLY A 632 -20.07 1.18 14.06
C GLY A 632 -19.04 2.29 14.24
N GLY A 633 -18.29 2.59 13.17
CA GLY A 633 -17.21 3.56 13.18
C GLY A 633 -17.64 4.99 12.83
N ARG A 634 -16.73 5.91 13.09
CA ARG A 634 -16.87 7.33 12.72
C ARG A 634 -16.79 7.48 11.21
N SER A 635 -17.66 8.33 10.66
CA SER A 635 -17.78 8.58 9.22
C SER A 635 -16.79 9.62 8.70
N ALA A 636 -16.73 9.72 7.36
CA ALA A 636 -16.05 10.81 6.68
C ALA A 636 -17.03 11.50 5.69
N ILE A 637 -17.04 12.81 5.63
CA ILE A 637 -17.65 13.57 4.53
C ILE A 637 -16.53 13.96 3.56
N VAL A 638 -16.72 13.68 2.28
CA VAL A 638 -15.70 13.93 1.25
C VAL A 638 -16.30 14.73 0.09
N LYS A 639 -15.45 15.56 -0.55
CA LYS A 639 -15.71 16.15 -1.86
C LYS A 639 -14.88 15.39 -2.90
N TRP A 640 -15.50 15.02 -4.01
CA TRP A 640 -14.90 14.16 -5.03
C TRP A 640 -13.85 14.88 -5.89
N LYS A 641 -12.78 15.35 -5.27
CA LYS A 641 -11.67 16.07 -5.91
C LYS A 641 -10.72 15.10 -6.60
N TRP A 642 -11.08 14.60 -7.78
CA TRP A 642 -10.29 13.60 -8.53
C TRP A 642 -8.83 14.04 -8.76
N GLY A 643 -7.89 13.23 -8.32
CA GLY A 643 -6.44 13.51 -8.35
C GLY A 643 -5.89 14.17 -7.10
N ALA A 644 -6.74 14.56 -6.16
CA ALA A 644 -6.31 15.04 -4.85
C ALA A 644 -5.87 13.88 -3.93
N SER A 645 -5.20 14.19 -2.83
CA SER A 645 -4.93 13.23 -1.76
C SER A 645 -6.21 12.95 -0.95
N ALA A 646 -6.21 11.85 -0.19
CA ALA A 646 -7.31 11.53 0.72
C ALA A 646 -7.60 12.69 1.70
N GLU A 647 -6.58 13.32 2.24
CA GLU A 647 -6.68 14.46 3.17
C GLU A 647 -7.34 15.69 2.49
N GLU A 648 -6.97 15.96 1.22
CA GLU A 648 -7.54 17.09 0.45
C GLU A 648 -9.01 16.83 0.03
N MET A 649 -9.45 15.56 -0.01
CA MET A 649 -10.84 15.19 -0.29
C MET A 649 -11.75 15.33 0.94
N LEU A 650 -11.22 15.19 2.15
CA LEU A 650 -12.02 15.37 3.36
C LEU A 650 -12.66 16.75 3.39
N TYR A 651 -13.96 16.78 3.71
CA TYR A 651 -14.69 18.04 3.84
C TYR A 651 -14.11 18.84 5.01
N LYS A 652 -13.67 20.07 4.72
CA LYS A 652 -13.04 20.92 5.73
C LYS A 652 -14.02 21.30 6.82
N ASP A 653 -13.60 21.18 8.09
CA ASP A 653 -14.40 21.48 9.29
C ASP A 653 -15.72 20.68 9.30
N GLN A 654 -15.66 19.40 8.86
CA GLN A 654 -16.83 18.55 8.81
C GLN A 654 -17.40 18.29 10.21
N PRO A 655 -18.74 18.22 10.34
CA PRO A 655 -19.38 17.77 11.56
C PRO A 655 -18.99 16.31 11.87
N GLY A 656 -18.88 15.98 13.13
CA GLY A 656 -18.58 14.62 13.56
C GLY A 656 -19.78 13.69 13.35
N PHE A 657 -19.62 12.61 12.59
CA PHE A 657 -20.65 11.58 12.43
C PHE A 657 -20.15 10.20 12.86
N ILE A 658 -21.07 9.33 13.20
CA ILE A 658 -20.84 7.92 13.51
C ILE A 658 -21.96 7.07 12.90
N LYS A 659 -21.61 5.89 12.39
CA LYS A 659 -22.57 4.90 11.91
C LYS A 659 -23.09 4.07 13.07
N PHE A 660 -24.42 3.97 13.19
CA PHE A 660 -25.11 2.92 13.96
C PHE A 660 -25.82 1.98 13.00
N ALA A 661 -26.20 0.80 13.48
CA ALA A 661 -26.97 -0.12 12.67
C ALA A 661 -27.95 -0.95 13.51
N LEU A 662 -29.06 -1.28 12.85
CA LEU A 662 -30.14 -2.15 13.28
C LEU A 662 -30.29 -3.28 12.23
N GLY A 663 -31.23 -4.17 12.44
CA GLY A 663 -31.59 -5.19 11.45
C GLY A 663 -30.88 -6.52 11.63
N GLU A 664 -30.86 -7.31 10.56
CA GLU A 664 -30.37 -8.69 10.58
C GLU A 664 -28.84 -8.78 10.63
N ASN A 665 -28.14 -7.82 10.03
CA ASN A 665 -26.69 -7.86 9.95
C ASN A 665 -26.04 -7.75 11.35
N VAL A 666 -26.49 -6.83 12.17
CA VAL A 666 -25.97 -6.66 13.55
C VAL A 666 -26.26 -7.85 14.49
N LYS A 667 -27.26 -8.68 14.15
CA LYS A 667 -27.57 -9.93 14.81
C LYS A 667 -26.82 -11.11 14.21
N GLN A 668 -26.06 -10.90 13.14
CA GLN A 668 -25.31 -11.89 12.40
C GLN A 668 -26.18 -12.94 11.69
N ALA A 669 -27.43 -12.63 11.41
CA ALA A 669 -28.36 -13.57 10.77
C ALA A 669 -27.94 -13.95 9.35
N ASN A 670 -27.20 -13.08 8.67
CA ASN A 670 -26.74 -13.22 7.27
C ASN A 670 -25.21 -13.40 7.15
N TRP A 671 -24.45 -13.61 8.22
CA TRP A 671 -23.00 -13.71 8.15
C TRP A 671 -22.47 -15.06 7.64
N GLY A 672 -23.34 -16.07 7.50
CA GLY A 672 -22.94 -17.43 7.16
C GLY A 672 -22.35 -18.21 8.34
N ILE A 673 -22.22 -19.54 8.14
CA ILE A 673 -21.81 -20.47 9.20
C ILE A 673 -20.31 -20.48 9.49
N THR A 674 -19.51 -19.84 8.65
CA THR A 674 -18.05 -19.79 8.78
C THR A 674 -17.57 -18.67 9.69
N ASN A 675 -18.37 -17.63 9.85
CA ASN A 675 -18.04 -16.50 10.70
C ASN A 675 -18.26 -16.81 12.19
N PRO A 676 -17.38 -16.33 13.09
CA PRO A 676 -17.58 -16.51 14.52
C PRO A 676 -18.82 -15.74 14.98
N THR A 677 -19.63 -16.40 15.77
CA THR A 677 -20.80 -15.77 16.40
C THR A 677 -20.39 -14.96 17.62
N ARG A 678 -20.95 -13.78 17.78
CA ARG A 678 -20.79 -12.92 18.94
C ARG A 678 -22.12 -12.32 19.37
N PHE A 679 -22.19 -11.82 20.60
CA PHE A 679 -23.30 -10.98 21.03
C PHE A 679 -23.31 -9.64 20.26
N PRO A 680 -24.50 -9.11 19.83
CA PRO A 680 -25.86 -9.62 20.03
C PRO A 680 -26.30 -10.57 18.88
N GLN A 681 -27.30 -11.44 19.16
CA GLN A 681 -27.96 -12.29 18.16
C GLN A 681 -29.49 -12.14 18.12
N THR A 682 -29.99 -11.16 18.84
CA THR A 682 -31.42 -10.82 18.89
C THR A 682 -31.64 -9.33 18.92
N ARG A 683 -32.83 -8.85 18.55
CA ARG A 683 -33.23 -7.44 18.67
C ARG A 683 -33.11 -6.91 20.09
N MET A 684 -33.48 -7.71 21.10
CA MET A 684 -33.29 -7.38 22.51
C MET A 684 -31.83 -7.22 22.87
N GLY A 685 -30.94 -8.07 22.31
CA GLY A 685 -29.51 -7.96 22.49
C GLY A 685 -28.92 -6.70 21.89
N VAL A 686 -29.45 -6.24 20.75
CA VAL A 686 -29.05 -4.96 20.11
C VAL A 686 -29.38 -3.78 21.03
N GLU A 687 -30.59 -3.74 21.62
CA GLU A 687 -30.98 -2.73 22.60
C GLU A 687 -30.04 -2.73 23.80
N GLN A 688 -29.71 -3.94 24.31
CA GLN A 688 -28.78 -4.09 25.43
C GLN A 688 -27.38 -3.54 25.10
N VAL A 689 -26.85 -3.74 23.87
CA VAL A 689 -25.57 -3.16 23.46
C VAL A 689 -25.64 -1.64 23.57
N PHE A 690 -26.64 -1.01 22.99
CA PHE A 690 -26.75 0.46 23.06
C PHE A 690 -26.84 0.93 24.53
N THR A 691 -27.70 0.31 25.31
CA THR A 691 -27.89 0.69 26.72
C THR A 691 -26.60 0.55 27.54
N ASP A 692 -25.85 -0.52 27.36
CA ASP A 692 -24.59 -0.77 28.08
C ASP A 692 -23.53 0.27 27.70
N TYR A 693 -23.30 0.48 26.40
CA TYR A 693 -22.27 1.41 25.95
C TYR A 693 -22.58 2.87 26.29
N PHE A 694 -23.83 3.31 26.18
CA PHE A 694 -24.19 4.66 26.60
C PHE A 694 -24.09 4.86 28.11
N GLN A 695 -24.42 3.84 28.93
CA GLN A 695 -24.19 3.90 30.36
C GLN A 695 -22.72 4.00 30.72
N ARG A 696 -21.87 3.17 30.10
CA ARG A 696 -20.40 3.20 30.27
C ARG A 696 -19.79 4.52 29.81
N ALA A 697 -20.24 5.05 28.67
CA ALA A 697 -19.77 6.33 28.15
C ALA A 697 -20.16 7.50 29.07
N LYS A 698 -21.35 7.47 29.65
CA LYS A 698 -21.78 8.46 30.64
C LYS A 698 -20.91 8.44 31.91
N GLU A 699 -20.57 7.26 32.42
CA GLU A 699 -19.66 7.09 33.56
C GLU A 699 -18.23 7.57 33.21
N TYR A 700 -17.75 7.25 32.02
CA TYR A 700 -16.47 7.71 31.49
C TYR A 700 -16.41 9.24 31.41
N ASP A 701 -17.40 9.87 30.82
CA ASP A 701 -17.51 11.33 30.70
C ASP A 701 -17.53 12.03 32.08
N LEU A 702 -18.31 11.49 33.00
CA LEU A 702 -18.37 11.98 34.39
C LEU A 702 -17.00 11.85 35.09
N ALA A 703 -16.29 10.76 34.92
CA ALA A 703 -14.94 10.59 35.46
C ALA A 703 -13.96 11.63 34.95
N TRP A 704 -13.97 11.90 33.61
CA TRP A 704 -13.17 12.94 33.02
C TRP A 704 -13.56 14.35 33.45
N LYS A 705 -14.86 14.67 33.51
CA LYS A 705 -15.37 15.95 34.03
C LYS A 705 -14.92 16.20 35.46
N LYS A 706 -15.02 15.17 36.32
CA LYS A 706 -14.56 15.21 37.72
C LYS A 706 -13.05 15.44 37.79
N TYR A 707 -12.26 14.70 37.05
CA TYR A 707 -10.80 14.87 37.00
C TYR A 707 -10.40 16.29 36.53
N ASN A 708 -11.03 16.79 35.48
CA ASN A 708 -10.75 18.12 34.91
C ASN A 708 -11.15 19.26 35.83
N SER A 709 -12.21 19.11 36.63
CA SER A 709 -12.73 20.11 37.55
C SER A 709 -12.10 20.12 38.95
N SER A 710 -11.39 19.03 39.30
CA SER A 710 -10.86 18.85 40.65
C SER A 710 -9.78 19.83 41.10
N GLY A 711 -9.22 20.62 40.19
CA GLY A 711 -8.08 21.51 40.48
C GLY A 711 -6.79 20.79 40.90
N LYS A 712 -6.81 19.47 40.98
CA LYS A 712 -5.70 18.59 41.36
C LYS A 712 -4.97 17.95 40.21
N LYS A 713 -4.95 18.58 39.03
CA LYS A 713 -4.20 18.11 37.89
C LYS A 713 -2.77 17.80 38.30
N GLY A 714 -2.38 16.53 38.21
CA GLY A 714 -1.06 16.03 38.57
C GLY A 714 -0.97 15.42 40.02
N LYS A 715 -2.03 15.48 40.86
CA LYS A 715 -2.08 14.78 42.14
C LYS A 715 -2.97 13.52 42.09
N ASP A 716 -4.07 13.55 41.33
CA ASP A 716 -4.93 12.41 41.13
C ASP A 716 -4.55 11.69 39.85
N LYS A 717 -4.71 10.37 39.79
CA LYS A 717 -4.51 9.59 38.56
C LYS A 717 -5.52 10.00 37.50
N ALA A 718 -5.04 10.32 36.29
CA ALA A 718 -5.92 10.61 35.16
C ALA A 718 -6.68 9.35 34.74
N PRO A 719 -7.98 9.44 34.38
CA PRO A 719 -8.65 8.33 33.74
C PRO A 719 -7.90 7.88 32.48
N ARG A 720 -7.96 6.60 32.14
CA ARG A 720 -7.44 6.08 30.90
C ARG A 720 -8.21 6.69 29.71
N ILE A 721 -7.54 7.12 28.66
CA ILE A 721 -8.18 7.49 27.41
C ILE A 721 -8.69 6.20 26.75
N ASP A 722 -10.00 6.14 26.50
CA ASP A 722 -10.66 5.06 25.80
C ASP A 722 -11.35 5.65 24.57
N LEU A 723 -10.81 5.37 23.40
CA LEU A 723 -11.25 5.99 22.14
C LEU A 723 -12.69 5.62 21.79
N GLU A 724 -13.13 4.42 22.19
CA GLU A 724 -14.48 3.94 21.97
C GLU A 724 -15.48 4.73 22.85
N LEU A 725 -15.25 4.73 24.17
CA LEU A 725 -16.12 5.44 25.11
C LEU A 725 -16.08 6.95 24.94
N GLN A 726 -14.93 7.51 24.55
CA GLN A 726 -14.81 8.94 24.23
C GLN A 726 -15.73 9.32 23.07
N THR A 727 -15.72 8.52 21.99
CA THR A 727 -16.57 8.77 20.82
C THR A 727 -18.06 8.72 21.17
N ILE A 728 -18.46 7.78 22.03
CA ILE A 728 -19.87 7.66 22.46
C ILE A 728 -20.24 8.81 23.42
N ALA A 729 -19.31 9.26 24.27
CA ALA A 729 -19.51 10.42 25.13
C ALA A 729 -19.75 11.72 24.33
N GLU A 730 -19.08 11.88 23.17
CA GLU A 730 -19.32 13.00 22.24
C GLU A 730 -20.77 13.03 21.74
N ILE A 731 -21.44 11.87 21.59
CA ILE A 731 -22.85 11.79 21.23
C ILE A 731 -23.72 12.35 22.37
N ILE A 732 -23.47 11.91 23.61
CA ILE A 732 -24.19 12.39 24.79
C ILE A 732 -24.04 13.90 24.97
N ASN A 733 -22.88 14.45 24.66
CA ASN A 733 -22.57 15.87 24.72
C ASN A 733 -23.04 16.67 23.48
N SER A 734 -23.74 16.05 22.53
CA SER A 734 -24.21 16.66 21.27
C SER A 734 -23.09 17.17 20.35
N GLU A 735 -21.91 16.59 20.44
CA GLU A 735 -20.74 16.92 19.63
C GLU A 735 -20.60 16.00 18.40
N ARG A 736 -21.38 14.91 18.36
CA ARG A 736 -21.37 13.91 17.29
C ARG A 736 -22.77 13.48 16.91
N PHE A 737 -23.01 13.33 15.62
CA PHE A 737 -24.30 12.97 15.03
C PHE A 737 -24.32 11.50 14.61
N ILE A 738 -25.50 10.87 14.67
CA ILE A 738 -25.70 9.46 14.33
C ILE A 738 -26.39 9.33 12.98
N SER A 739 -25.78 8.59 12.04
CA SER A 739 -26.44 8.01 10.87
C SER A 739 -26.68 6.54 11.12
N CYS A 740 -27.96 6.12 11.19
CA CYS A 740 -28.31 4.77 11.61
C CYS A 740 -28.93 3.97 10.48
N HIS A 741 -28.23 2.89 10.05
CA HIS A 741 -28.80 1.88 9.16
C HIS A 741 -30.03 1.21 9.82
N SER A 742 -31.16 1.17 9.13
CA SER A 742 -32.43 0.74 9.71
C SER A 742 -33.44 0.35 8.64
N TYR A 743 -34.28 -0.65 8.95
CA TYR A 743 -35.37 -1.09 8.07
C TYR A 743 -36.70 -1.14 8.80
N VAL A 744 -36.76 -1.84 9.92
CA VAL A 744 -38.00 -2.28 10.57
C VAL A 744 -38.46 -1.26 11.63
N GLN A 745 -39.74 -0.90 11.62
CA GLN A 745 -40.32 0.11 12.49
C GLN A 745 -40.08 -0.11 13.98
N SER A 746 -40.15 -1.37 14.46
CA SER A 746 -39.95 -1.66 15.89
C SER A 746 -38.53 -1.39 16.37
N GLU A 747 -37.53 -1.59 15.51
CA GLU A 747 -36.14 -1.30 15.81
C GLU A 747 -35.85 0.21 15.78
N ILE A 748 -36.50 0.93 14.86
CA ILE A 748 -36.43 2.39 14.76
C ILE A 748 -36.98 3.02 16.05
N LEU A 749 -38.17 2.58 16.50
CA LEU A 749 -38.77 3.03 17.74
C LEU A 749 -37.91 2.69 18.96
N MET A 750 -37.33 1.49 19.01
CA MET A 750 -36.43 1.06 20.07
C MET A 750 -35.25 2.02 20.23
N LEU A 751 -34.56 2.35 19.11
CA LEU A 751 -33.39 3.22 19.20
C LEU A 751 -33.77 4.66 19.59
N MET A 752 -34.91 5.19 19.12
CA MET A 752 -35.41 6.49 19.57
C MET A 752 -35.68 6.49 21.09
N ASN A 753 -36.28 5.42 21.63
CA ASN A 753 -36.52 5.30 23.07
C ASN A 753 -35.21 5.24 23.88
N VAL A 754 -34.17 4.54 23.37
CA VAL A 754 -32.84 4.54 23.99
C VAL A 754 -32.24 5.95 23.94
N ALA A 755 -32.34 6.65 22.81
CA ALA A 755 -31.86 8.02 22.69
C ALA A 755 -32.50 8.97 23.69
N GLU A 756 -33.80 8.89 23.87
CA GLU A 756 -34.55 9.70 24.84
C GLU A 756 -34.13 9.37 26.28
N LYS A 757 -33.94 8.10 26.60
CA LYS A 757 -33.46 7.65 27.93
C LYS A 757 -32.11 8.25 28.31
N PHE A 758 -31.20 8.40 27.35
CA PHE A 758 -29.85 8.95 27.53
C PHE A 758 -29.71 10.41 27.16
N ASN A 759 -30.82 11.07 26.74
CA ASN A 759 -30.91 12.47 26.41
C ASN A 759 -30.01 12.86 25.22
N PHE A 760 -29.99 12.03 24.18
CA PHE A 760 -29.42 12.37 22.88
C PHE A 760 -30.46 12.19 21.78
N ARG A 761 -30.14 12.55 20.54
CA ARG A 761 -31.02 12.45 19.38
C ARG A 761 -30.33 11.66 18.27
N VAL A 762 -31.03 10.76 17.61
CA VAL A 762 -30.62 10.19 16.32
C VAL A 762 -30.75 11.28 15.26
N ASN A 763 -29.70 11.52 14.47
CA ASN A 763 -29.72 12.56 13.45
C ASN A 763 -30.46 12.12 12.16
N THR A 764 -30.13 10.93 11.68
CA THR A 764 -30.69 10.38 10.44
C THR A 764 -30.84 8.88 10.57
N PHE A 765 -32.03 8.36 10.24
CA PHE A 765 -32.18 6.97 9.91
C PHE A 765 -31.95 6.78 8.41
N THR A 766 -30.98 5.93 8.04
CA THR A 766 -30.65 5.67 6.65
C THR A 766 -31.15 4.29 6.21
N HIS A 767 -31.50 4.14 4.95
CA HIS A 767 -32.24 2.99 4.35
C HIS A 767 -33.62 2.73 4.95
N ILE A 768 -34.15 3.68 5.66
CA ILE A 768 -35.37 3.57 6.49
C ILE A 768 -36.60 3.15 5.70
N LEU A 769 -36.71 1.86 5.36
CA LEU A 769 -37.73 1.37 4.42
C LEU A 769 -39.13 1.28 5.01
N GLU A 770 -39.26 1.12 6.34
CA GLU A 770 -40.54 1.22 7.06
C GLU A 770 -40.79 2.59 7.72
N GLY A 771 -40.07 3.62 7.32
CA GLY A 771 -40.22 4.96 7.90
C GLY A 771 -41.63 5.52 7.76
N TYR A 772 -42.32 5.19 6.69
CA TYR A 772 -43.71 5.60 6.45
C TYR A 772 -44.69 5.15 7.56
N LYS A 773 -44.36 4.06 8.28
CA LYS A 773 -45.17 3.53 9.36
C LYS A 773 -45.02 4.32 10.67
N VAL A 774 -43.92 5.05 10.86
CA VAL A 774 -43.53 5.72 12.11
C VAL A 774 -43.15 7.19 11.89
N ALA A 775 -43.56 7.79 10.77
CA ALA A 775 -43.17 9.12 10.38
C ALA A 775 -43.59 10.20 11.40
N ASP A 776 -44.71 10.03 12.09
CA ASP A 776 -45.20 10.91 13.18
C ASP A 776 -44.21 10.87 14.37
N LYS A 777 -43.78 9.69 14.80
CA LYS A 777 -42.83 9.51 15.90
C LYS A 777 -41.45 10.03 15.55
N MET A 778 -41.02 9.83 14.33
CA MET A 778 -39.77 10.40 13.81
C MET A 778 -39.78 11.92 13.85
N LYS A 779 -40.92 12.55 13.45
CA LYS A 779 -41.09 14.00 13.52
C LYS A 779 -41.06 14.51 14.96
N GLU A 780 -41.74 13.82 15.90
CA GLU A 780 -41.70 14.14 17.32
C GLU A 780 -40.28 14.10 17.89
N HIS A 781 -39.50 13.06 17.54
CA HIS A 781 -38.09 12.91 17.91
C HIS A 781 -37.17 13.94 17.25
N GLY A 782 -37.58 14.47 16.09
CA GLY A 782 -36.82 15.43 15.29
C GLY A 782 -35.68 14.82 14.46
N VAL A 783 -35.83 13.55 14.08
CA VAL A 783 -34.86 12.82 13.24
C VAL A 783 -35.16 13.03 11.74
N GLY A 784 -34.11 13.04 10.92
CA GLY A 784 -34.22 13.01 9.45
C GLY A 784 -34.32 11.59 8.91
N ALA A 785 -34.60 11.48 7.62
CA ALA A 785 -34.75 10.21 6.92
C ALA A 785 -33.93 10.20 5.64
N SER A 786 -33.25 9.10 5.40
CA SER A 786 -32.63 8.80 4.10
C SER A 786 -33.08 7.42 3.67
N THR A 787 -33.53 7.26 2.41
CA THR A 787 -34.13 6.01 1.96
C THR A 787 -33.76 5.70 0.52
N PHE A 788 -34.01 4.47 0.10
CA PHE A 788 -34.04 4.12 -1.32
C PHE A 788 -35.36 4.57 -1.96
N SER A 789 -35.32 4.86 -3.23
CA SER A 789 -36.51 5.33 -3.97
C SER A 789 -37.55 4.22 -4.18
N ASP A 790 -37.10 3.01 -4.55
CA ASP A 790 -37.96 1.89 -4.91
C ASP A 790 -37.31 0.50 -4.74
N TRP A 791 -36.38 0.36 -3.83
CA TRP A 791 -35.79 -0.95 -3.49
C TRP A 791 -36.70 -1.66 -2.49
N TRP A 792 -37.23 -2.80 -2.88
CA TRP A 792 -38.05 -3.63 -2.00
C TRP A 792 -37.79 -5.11 -2.25
N ALA A 793 -38.12 -5.92 -1.26
CA ALA A 793 -38.16 -7.39 -1.32
C ALA A 793 -36.89 -8.09 -1.81
N TYR A 794 -35.73 -7.45 -1.77
CA TYR A 794 -34.47 -8.10 -2.13
C TYR A 794 -33.89 -8.95 -0.97
N LYS A 795 -34.41 -8.78 0.25
CA LYS A 795 -34.18 -9.63 1.40
C LYS A 795 -35.41 -9.60 2.33
N PHE A 796 -35.51 -10.53 3.27
CA PHE A 796 -36.70 -10.70 4.10
C PHE A 796 -37.06 -9.47 4.93
N GLU A 797 -36.10 -8.85 5.59
CA GLU A 797 -36.35 -7.68 6.47
C GLU A 797 -36.81 -6.41 5.74
N VAL A 798 -36.79 -6.39 4.42
CA VAL A 798 -37.27 -5.26 3.61
C VAL A 798 -38.56 -5.58 2.84
N ASN A 799 -39.27 -6.59 3.27
CA ASN A 799 -40.50 -7.11 2.69
C ASN A 799 -41.66 -6.09 2.64
N ASP A 800 -41.71 -5.18 3.62
CA ASP A 800 -42.72 -4.10 3.71
C ASP A 800 -42.25 -2.77 3.10
N ALA A 801 -41.13 -2.76 2.38
CA ALA A 801 -40.67 -1.56 1.66
C ALA A 801 -41.63 -1.20 0.54
N ILE A 802 -41.92 0.08 0.36
CA ILE A 802 -42.82 0.62 -0.69
C ILE A 802 -42.19 1.83 -1.38
N PRO A 803 -42.46 2.06 -2.68
CA PRO A 803 -41.89 3.18 -3.41
C PRO A 803 -42.47 4.55 -2.99
N PHE A 804 -43.51 4.55 -2.19
CA PHE A 804 -44.14 5.77 -1.64
C PHE A 804 -43.50 6.24 -0.32
N ASN A 805 -42.56 5.48 0.24
CA ASN A 805 -41.97 5.72 1.55
C ASN A 805 -41.41 7.16 1.69
N GLY A 806 -40.51 7.56 0.77
CA GLY A 806 -39.92 8.88 0.76
C GLY A 806 -40.96 10.01 0.69
N PRO A 807 -41.87 10.01 -0.29
CA PRO A 807 -42.97 10.94 -0.37
C PRO A 807 -43.89 11.02 0.86
N ILE A 808 -44.24 9.90 1.48
CA ILE A 808 -45.07 9.88 2.70
C ILE A 808 -44.35 10.56 3.84
N MET A 809 -43.08 10.22 4.07
CA MET A 809 -42.29 10.87 5.12
C MET A 809 -42.09 12.36 4.86
N HIS A 810 -41.84 12.78 3.60
CA HIS A 810 -41.78 14.19 3.22
C HIS A 810 -43.08 14.94 3.51
N ASN A 811 -44.22 14.38 3.12
CA ASN A 811 -45.56 14.97 3.39
C ASN A 811 -45.90 15.03 4.88
N ALA A 812 -45.35 14.12 5.71
CA ALA A 812 -45.41 14.18 7.17
C ALA A 812 -44.52 15.32 7.75
N GLY A 813 -43.69 15.95 6.93
CA GLY A 813 -42.85 17.10 7.31
C GLY A 813 -41.46 16.74 7.78
N LEU A 814 -40.94 15.54 7.43
CA LEU A 814 -39.56 15.16 7.66
C LEU A 814 -38.63 15.70 6.57
N VAL A 815 -37.36 15.92 6.91
CA VAL A 815 -36.31 16.14 5.92
C VAL A 815 -35.95 14.76 5.35
N VAL A 816 -36.22 14.55 4.06
CA VAL A 816 -36.02 13.28 3.37
C VAL A 816 -34.93 13.39 2.33
N ALA A 817 -33.98 12.44 2.32
CA ALA A 817 -32.98 12.25 1.26
C ALA A 817 -33.14 10.89 0.59
N TYR A 818 -32.62 10.78 -0.63
CA TYR A 818 -32.35 9.49 -1.28
C TYR A 818 -30.85 9.25 -1.33
N ASN A 819 -30.44 8.02 -0.99
CA ASN A 819 -29.04 7.57 -0.97
C ASN A 819 -28.81 6.38 -1.89
N SER A 820 -27.56 6.01 -2.09
CA SER A 820 -27.19 4.93 -3.00
C SER A 820 -26.91 3.59 -2.29
N ASP A 821 -26.05 3.56 -1.31
CA ASP A 821 -25.43 2.33 -0.74
C ASP A 821 -24.86 1.38 -1.81
N ASP A 822 -24.62 1.88 -3.02
CA ASP A 822 -24.23 1.08 -4.18
C ASP A 822 -23.43 1.91 -5.19
N ALA A 823 -22.28 1.37 -5.63
CA ALA A 823 -21.35 2.07 -6.52
C ALA A 823 -21.91 2.34 -7.94
N GLU A 824 -22.91 1.57 -8.39
CA GLU A 824 -23.58 1.79 -9.67
C GLU A 824 -24.75 2.76 -9.55
N MET A 825 -25.46 2.73 -8.42
CA MET A 825 -26.58 3.63 -8.18
C MET A 825 -26.10 5.05 -7.86
N SER A 826 -24.96 5.21 -7.14
CA SER A 826 -24.46 6.55 -6.73
C SER A 826 -24.39 7.53 -7.90
N ARG A 827 -23.89 7.09 -9.04
CA ARG A 827 -23.80 7.90 -10.28
C ARG A 827 -25.13 8.14 -10.99
N ARG A 828 -26.27 7.65 -10.47
CA ARG A 828 -27.60 7.76 -11.05
C ARG A 828 -28.64 8.35 -10.09
N LEU A 829 -28.22 8.97 -9.00
CA LEU A 829 -29.11 9.54 -7.99
C LEU A 829 -30.10 10.56 -8.55
N ASN A 830 -29.77 11.23 -9.66
CA ASN A 830 -30.72 12.09 -10.39
C ASN A 830 -31.96 11.32 -10.85
N GLN A 831 -31.80 10.06 -11.29
CA GLN A 831 -32.91 9.20 -11.71
C GLN A 831 -33.70 8.68 -10.50
N GLU A 832 -33.02 8.45 -9.37
CA GLU A 832 -33.69 8.08 -8.11
C GLU A 832 -34.61 9.22 -7.63
N ALA A 833 -34.13 10.45 -7.68
CA ALA A 833 -34.96 11.63 -7.35
C ALA A 833 -36.22 11.74 -8.21
N ALA A 834 -36.11 11.45 -9.52
CA ALA A 834 -37.24 11.49 -10.45
C ALA A 834 -38.39 10.52 -10.06
N LYS A 835 -38.08 9.44 -9.36
CA LYS A 835 -39.08 8.47 -8.89
C LYS A 835 -39.99 9.05 -7.81
N ALA A 836 -39.53 10.04 -7.02
CA ALA A 836 -40.39 10.77 -6.07
C ALA A 836 -41.50 11.53 -6.79
N VAL A 837 -41.19 12.11 -7.95
CA VAL A 837 -42.22 12.76 -8.82
C VAL A 837 -43.20 11.68 -9.32
N LYS A 838 -42.68 10.57 -9.81
CA LYS A 838 -43.50 9.52 -10.45
C LYS A 838 -44.43 8.81 -9.46
N TYR A 839 -43.93 8.41 -8.32
CA TYR A 839 -44.69 7.64 -7.32
C TYR A 839 -45.46 8.55 -6.32
N GLY A 840 -44.84 9.60 -5.85
CA GLY A 840 -45.38 10.42 -4.79
C GLY A 840 -46.05 11.73 -5.22
N ASN A 841 -46.07 12.03 -6.51
CA ASN A 841 -46.54 13.31 -7.06
C ASN A 841 -45.86 14.52 -6.37
N ILE A 842 -44.61 14.35 -5.98
CA ILE A 842 -43.78 15.44 -5.44
C ILE A 842 -43.41 16.38 -6.62
N SER A 843 -43.34 17.70 -6.39
CA SER A 843 -42.86 18.61 -7.43
C SER A 843 -41.44 18.32 -7.84
N GLU A 844 -41.05 18.65 -9.08
CA GLU A 844 -39.69 18.43 -9.56
C GLU A 844 -38.65 19.14 -8.67
N GLU A 845 -38.95 20.35 -8.21
CA GLU A 845 -38.07 21.11 -7.32
C GLU A 845 -37.87 20.41 -5.98
N GLU A 846 -38.91 19.91 -5.35
CA GLU A 846 -38.80 19.22 -4.07
C GLU A 846 -38.13 17.87 -4.24
N ALA A 847 -38.44 17.13 -5.32
CA ALA A 847 -37.78 15.86 -5.63
C ALA A 847 -36.28 16.03 -5.85
N TRP A 848 -35.83 17.11 -6.51
CA TRP A 848 -34.41 17.40 -6.69
C TRP A 848 -33.69 17.68 -5.36
N LYS A 849 -34.38 18.26 -4.38
CA LYS A 849 -33.83 18.47 -3.04
C LYS A 849 -33.51 17.16 -2.31
N PHE A 850 -34.17 16.05 -2.65
CA PHE A 850 -33.90 14.74 -2.01
C PHE A 850 -32.48 14.22 -2.24
N VAL A 851 -31.80 14.69 -3.28
CA VAL A 851 -30.41 14.31 -3.61
C VAL A 851 -29.44 15.51 -3.57
N THR A 852 -29.86 16.66 -3.07
CA THR A 852 -29.04 17.88 -3.05
C THR A 852 -29.14 18.61 -1.71
N LEU A 853 -30.14 19.44 -1.50
CA LEU A 853 -30.29 20.28 -0.30
C LEU A 853 -30.63 19.46 0.96
N ASN A 854 -31.48 18.46 0.83
CA ASN A 854 -31.89 17.66 2.00
C ASN A 854 -30.73 16.83 2.58
N PRO A 855 -29.94 16.06 1.79
CA PRO A 855 -28.74 15.42 2.33
C PRO A 855 -27.74 16.46 2.87
N ALA A 856 -27.60 17.66 2.28
CA ALA A 856 -26.79 18.71 2.86
C ALA A 856 -27.26 19.14 4.26
N LYS A 857 -28.59 19.25 4.47
CA LYS A 857 -29.18 19.54 5.80
C LYS A 857 -28.94 18.39 6.78
N LEU A 858 -29.14 17.15 6.36
CA LEU A 858 -28.90 15.97 7.20
C LEU A 858 -27.44 15.87 7.65
N LEU A 859 -26.51 16.30 6.79
CA LEU A 859 -25.06 16.32 7.06
C LEU A 859 -24.58 17.62 7.74
N HIS A 860 -25.48 18.59 8.01
CA HIS A 860 -25.15 19.89 8.60
C HIS A 860 -24.11 20.70 7.78
N ILE A 861 -24.16 20.61 6.46
CA ILE A 861 -23.27 21.33 5.52
C ILE A 861 -24.03 22.24 4.55
N ASP A 862 -25.32 22.40 4.73
CA ASP A 862 -26.21 23.19 3.86
C ASP A 862 -25.91 24.69 3.85
N ASN A 863 -25.14 25.18 4.81
CA ASN A 863 -24.59 26.54 4.81
C ASN A 863 -23.55 26.77 3.70
N LYS A 864 -22.91 25.71 3.16
CA LYS A 864 -21.85 25.81 2.14
C LYS A 864 -22.25 25.20 0.80
N VAL A 865 -23.07 24.16 0.77
CA VAL A 865 -23.41 23.38 -0.45
C VAL A 865 -24.91 23.07 -0.53
N GLY A 866 -25.36 22.29 -1.51
CA GLY A 866 -26.73 21.77 -1.65
C GLY A 866 -27.71 22.74 -2.32
N SER A 867 -27.34 23.98 -2.60
CA SER A 867 -28.15 24.94 -3.33
C SER A 867 -27.31 25.93 -4.14
N ILE A 868 -27.88 26.55 -5.18
CA ILE A 868 -27.24 27.64 -5.93
C ILE A 868 -27.62 28.97 -5.30
N LYS A 869 -26.68 29.48 -4.49
CA LYS A 869 -26.83 30.73 -3.75
C LYS A 869 -25.50 31.48 -3.71
N VAL A 870 -25.55 32.82 -3.88
CA VAL A 870 -24.34 33.65 -3.78
C VAL A 870 -23.63 33.43 -2.44
N GLY A 871 -22.32 33.20 -2.50
CA GLY A 871 -21.44 32.91 -1.34
C GLY A 871 -21.24 31.45 -1.00
N LYS A 872 -22.06 30.52 -1.47
CA LYS A 872 -21.85 29.07 -1.32
C LYS A 872 -20.70 28.59 -2.21
N ASP A 873 -20.19 27.42 -1.90
CA ASP A 873 -19.18 26.74 -2.72
C ASP A 873 -19.75 26.51 -4.13
N ALA A 874 -18.90 26.69 -5.13
CA ALA A 874 -19.28 26.41 -6.51
C ALA A 874 -19.17 24.90 -6.78
N ASP A 875 -19.99 24.12 -6.08
CA ASP A 875 -20.22 22.69 -6.30
C ASP A 875 -21.49 22.59 -7.16
N ILE A 876 -21.30 22.61 -8.48
CA ILE A 876 -22.39 22.75 -9.45
C ILE A 876 -22.22 21.80 -10.63
N VAL A 877 -23.34 21.44 -11.25
CA VAL A 877 -23.40 20.54 -12.41
C VAL A 877 -24.16 21.22 -13.54
N LEU A 878 -23.56 21.17 -14.73
CA LEU A 878 -24.22 21.54 -15.98
C LEU A 878 -24.76 20.28 -16.66
N TRP A 879 -26.05 20.23 -16.86
CA TRP A 879 -26.76 19.12 -17.52
C TRP A 879 -27.19 19.49 -18.94
N ASN A 880 -27.15 18.52 -19.86
CA ASN A 880 -27.60 18.72 -21.23
C ASN A 880 -29.14 18.93 -21.37
N THR A 881 -29.93 18.52 -20.36
CA THR A 881 -31.38 18.61 -20.31
C THR A 881 -31.86 18.61 -18.85
N ASN A 882 -33.21 18.58 -18.61
CA ASN A 882 -33.78 18.45 -17.27
C ASN A 882 -33.07 17.33 -16.47
N PRO A 883 -32.48 17.63 -15.28
CA PRO A 883 -31.69 16.68 -14.53
C PRO A 883 -32.44 15.40 -14.09
N LEU A 884 -33.76 15.48 -13.95
CA LEU A 884 -34.60 14.32 -13.60
C LEU A 884 -34.91 13.39 -14.80
N SER A 885 -34.50 13.76 -16.03
CA SER A 885 -34.67 12.93 -17.20
C SER A 885 -33.69 11.76 -17.22
N ILE A 886 -34.14 10.58 -17.69
CA ILE A 886 -33.26 9.44 -17.97
C ILE A 886 -32.25 9.73 -19.10
N TYR A 887 -32.48 10.77 -19.92
CA TYR A 887 -31.56 11.23 -20.97
C TYR A 887 -30.57 12.29 -20.46
N ALA A 888 -30.70 12.73 -19.20
CA ALA A 888 -29.79 13.70 -18.63
C ALA A 888 -28.36 13.16 -18.53
N LYS A 889 -27.41 13.97 -18.97
CA LYS A 889 -25.98 13.74 -18.84
C LYS A 889 -25.35 14.96 -18.21
N ALA A 890 -24.53 14.76 -17.18
CA ALA A 890 -23.66 15.82 -16.69
C ALA A 890 -22.63 16.15 -17.78
N GLU A 891 -22.66 17.38 -18.27
CA GLU A 891 -21.64 17.86 -19.22
C GLU A 891 -20.40 18.39 -18.49
N LYS A 892 -20.60 19.02 -17.34
CA LYS A 892 -19.53 19.48 -16.45
C LYS A 892 -19.94 19.27 -15.00
N THR A 893 -19.02 18.74 -14.20
CA THR A 893 -19.16 18.68 -12.74
C THR A 893 -18.02 19.45 -12.10
N MET A 894 -18.38 20.42 -11.29
CA MET A 894 -17.46 21.35 -10.66
C MET A 894 -17.55 21.25 -9.15
N ILE A 895 -16.40 21.33 -8.47
CA ILE A 895 -16.30 21.38 -7.01
C ILE A 895 -15.38 22.54 -6.64
N GLU A 896 -15.86 23.44 -5.80
CA GLU A 896 -15.12 24.66 -5.36
C GLU A 896 -14.52 25.42 -6.54
N GLY A 897 -15.27 25.52 -7.63
CA GLY A 897 -14.86 26.25 -8.83
C GLY A 897 -13.82 25.52 -9.70
N VAL A 898 -13.50 24.27 -9.40
CA VAL A 898 -12.62 23.40 -10.22
C VAL A 898 -13.47 22.42 -11.01
N VAL A 899 -13.27 22.35 -12.32
CA VAL A 899 -13.93 21.36 -13.20
C VAL A 899 -13.20 20.02 -13.07
N TYR A 900 -13.80 19.06 -12.35
CA TYR A 900 -13.25 17.72 -12.20
C TYR A 900 -13.74 16.72 -13.25
N TYR A 901 -14.90 16.98 -13.85
CA TYR A 901 -15.44 16.22 -14.97
C TYR A 901 -15.93 17.15 -16.07
N ASP A 902 -15.55 16.82 -17.29
CA ASP A 902 -16.02 17.44 -18.53
C ASP A 902 -16.21 16.35 -19.57
N ILE A 903 -17.41 16.20 -20.11
CA ILE A 903 -17.76 15.10 -21.01
C ILE A 903 -16.89 15.09 -22.30
N LYS A 904 -16.53 16.28 -22.82
CA LYS A 904 -15.67 16.38 -24.01
C LYS A 904 -14.25 15.89 -23.70
N LYS A 905 -13.73 16.30 -22.54
CA LYS A 905 -12.42 15.83 -22.10
C LYS A 905 -12.41 14.32 -21.78
N ASP A 906 -13.52 13.78 -21.28
CA ASP A 906 -13.69 12.35 -21.08
C ASP A 906 -13.59 11.58 -22.40
N GLU A 907 -14.24 12.06 -23.46
CA GLU A 907 -14.15 11.47 -24.79
C GLU A 907 -12.71 11.51 -25.34
N GLU A 908 -12.01 12.63 -25.18
CA GLU A 908 -10.57 12.74 -25.55
C GLU A 908 -9.70 11.77 -24.73
N ASN A 909 -9.94 11.68 -23.42
CA ASN A 909 -9.23 10.77 -22.53
C ASN A 909 -9.41 9.30 -22.94
N ARG A 910 -10.59 8.87 -23.37
CA ARG A 910 -10.85 7.51 -23.84
C ARG A 910 -9.94 7.14 -25.02
N VAL A 911 -9.77 8.06 -25.97
CA VAL A 911 -8.87 7.86 -27.11
C VAL A 911 -7.41 7.80 -26.65
N ALA A 912 -7.00 8.72 -25.75
CA ALA A 912 -5.64 8.75 -25.23
C ALA A 912 -5.31 7.48 -24.41
N ILE A 913 -6.21 7.01 -23.58
CA ILE A 913 -6.09 5.78 -22.79
C ILE A 913 -5.92 4.55 -23.71
N ALA A 914 -6.74 4.44 -24.77
CA ALA A 914 -6.64 3.35 -25.72
C ALA A 914 -5.27 3.34 -26.44
N LYS A 915 -4.79 4.51 -26.82
CA LYS A 915 -3.46 4.68 -27.44
C LYS A 915 -2.34 4.26 -26.47
N GLU A 916 -2.35 4.77 -25.25
CA GLU A 916 -1.37 4.45 -24.22
C GLU A 916 -1.34 2.95 -23.91
N ARG A 917 -2.52 2.32 -23.78
CA ARG A 917 -2.61 0.86 -23.59
C ARG A 917 -1.92 0.10 -24.72
N ASN A 918 -2.15 0.49 -25.98
CA ASN A 918 -1.53 -0.17 -27.13
C ASN A 918 -0.01 0.01 -27.15
N GLU A 919 0.50 1.17 -26.73
CA GLU A 919 1.94 1.41 -26.62
C GLU A 919 2.56 0.52 -25.53
N LEU A 920 1.93 0.42 -24.34
CA LEU A 920 2.38 -0.42 -23.23
C LEU A 920 2.33 -1.93 -23.59
N ILE A 921 1.26 -2.36 -24.24
CA ILE A 921 1.14 -3.74 -24.76
C ILE A 921 2.26 -4.03 -25.77
N GLY A 922 2.55 -3.08 -26.67
CA GLY A 922 3.66 -3.20 -27.60
C GLY A 922 5.01 -3.37 -26.91
N GLN A 923 5.29 -2.63 -25.85
CA GLN A 923 6.51 -2.78 -25.04
C GLN A 923 6.57 -4.15 -24.34
N LEU A 924 5.47 -4.64 -23.77
CA LEU A 924 5.39 -5.96 -23.12
C LEU A 924 5.66 -7.09 -24.12
N LEU A 925 5.10 -7.02 -25.33
CA LEU A 925 5.37 -7.98 -26.42
C LEU A 925 6.84 -7.96 -26.84
N GLN A 926 7.48 -6.78 -26.90
CA GLN A 926 8.90 -6.69 -27.15
C GLN A 926 9.73 -7.41 -26.09
N GLU A 927 9.41 -7.25 -24.82
CA GLU A 927 10.11 -7.96 -23.73
C GLU A 927 9.93 -9.49 -23.84
N LYS A 928 8.72 -9.95 -24.14
CA LYS A 928 8.45 -11.37 -24.42
C LYS A 928 9.29 -11.89 -25.59
N ASN A 929 9.36 -11.14 -26.70
CA ASN A 929 10.11 -11.52 -27.89
C ASN A 929 11.64 -11.55 -27.67
N LYS A 930 12.15 -10.79 -26.68
CA LYS A 930 13.54 -10.89 -26.22
C LYS A 930 13.81 -12.13 -25.36
N GLY A 931 12.80 -12.97 -25.10
CA GLY A 931 12.92 -14.16 -24.26
C GLY A 931 12.91 -13.87 -22.76
N MET A 932 12.45 -12.70 -22.34
CA MET A 932 12.31 -12.37 -20.93
C MET A 932 11.20 -13.22 -20.30
N ILE A 933 11.37 -13.55 -19.01
CA ILE A 933 10.33 -14.25 -18.25
C ILE A 933 9.08 -13.37 -18.19
N THR A 934 7.92 -13.97 -18.48
CA THR A 934 6.62 -13.31 -18.39
C THR A 934 5.73 -13.95 -17.34
N GLN A 935 4.75 -13.21 -16.85
CA GLN A 935 3.67 -13.69 -16.00
C GLN A 935 2.32 -13.55 -16.71
N GLN A 936 1.38 -14.43 -16.37
CA GLN A 936 0.03 -14.34 -16.92
C GLN A 936 -0.70 -13.14 -16.34
N PRO A 937 -1.48 -12.40 -17.16
CA PRO A 937 -2.43 -11.43 -16.64
C PRO A 937 -3.39 -12.08 -15.65
N LYS A 938 -3.65 -11.40 -14.55
CA LYS A 938 -4.69 -11.83 -13.60
C LYS A 938 -5.82 -10.80 -13.65
N LYS A 939 -7.05 -11.29 -13.78
CA LYS A 939 -8.21 -10.41 -13.64
C LYS A 939 -8.23 -9.92 -12.20
N THR A 940 -8.15 -8.60 -12.03
CA THR A 940 -8.36 -7.99 -10.70
C THR A 940 -9.84 -8.13 -10.38
N GLN A 941 -10.16 -8.86 -9.32
CA GLN A 941 -11.51 -8.93 -8.83
C GLN A 941 -11.82 -7.59 -8.14
N LYS A 942 -12.76 -6.83 -8.70
CA LYS A 942 -13.25 -5.63 -8.03
C LYS A 942 -14.10 -6.07 -6.85
N VAL A 943 -13.74 -5.62 -5.68
CA VAL A 943 -14.57 -5.75 -4.49
C VAL A 943 -15.44 -4.50 -4.44
N GLU A 944 -16.75 -4.68 -4.54
CA GLU A 944 -17.73 -3.63 -4.32
C GLU A 944 -18.28 -3.79 -2.91
N TYR A 945 -18.23 -2.73 -2.13
CA TYR A 945 -18.65 -2.75 -0.75
C TYR A 945 -20.08 -2.22 -0.62
N HIS A 946 -20.87 -2.90 0.21
CA HIS A 946 -22.20 -2.50 0.66
C HIS A 946 -22.26 -2.56 2.18
N CYS A 947 -23.28 -2.00 2.80
CA CYS A 947 -23.49 -2.07 4.23
C CYS A 947 -23.33 -3.48 4.81
N ASP A 948 -23.81 -4.48 4.09
CA ASP A 948 -23.83 -5.88 4.52
C ASP A 948 -22.55 -6.66 4.17
N THR A 949 -21.57 -6.02 3.53
CA THR A 949 -20.32 -6.70 3.13
C THR A 949 -19.52 -7.07 4.36
N MET A 950 -19.36 -8.37 4.59
CA MET A 950 -18.44 -8.92 5.59
C MET A 950 -17.16 -9.34 4.90
N GLU A 951 -16.02 -9.01 5.49
CA GLU A 951 -14.71 -9.40 4.98
C GLU A 951 -14.35 -10.81 5.47
N GLU A 952 -13.84 -11.63 4.53
CA GLU A 952 -13.34 -12.97 4.81
C GLU A 952 -11.93 -12.96 5.43
#